data_b466dda1d93066684a74fd0f0475e619
#
_entry.id   b466dda1d93066684a74fd0f0475e619
#
_cell.length_a   1.000
_cell.length_b   1.000
_cell.length_c   1.000
_cell.angle_alpha   90.00
_cell.angle_beta   90.00
_cell.angle_gamma   90.00
#
_symmetry.space_group_name_H-M   'P 1'
#
loop_
_entity.id
_entity.type
_entity.pdbx_description
1 polymer ?
#
loop_
_entity_poly.entity_id
_entity_poly.type
_entity_poly.pdbx_seq_one_letter_code
_entity_poly.pdbx_strand_id
1 'polypeptide(L)'
;RAVDGLLAPPPTDQPWRLGLSSAGTFENLQLEPVPNADTPLGAGHVRVATRAMAANFRDVMITLGLYPDDDAAMGVEASGIVVETGSADCRFAVGDRVTGLFPEGTGSIATTDERLLFDIPAGWSYTDAATAPVVFATAHYALSTLAEVKPGQRVLIHAATGGVGMAAVQLARHWGLEVFATASHGKWDRLRSMGFDDDHIADSRSLDFADKFSTVTGGRGMDVVLDSLAGEFVDASLRLVAPGGVFLEMGKADIRDPGVVAQQHQQVRYRAFDLFEAGADHIQRILTDLAAMFGEQSLRPLPVTTFDIRRAPAALRYLSQARHIGKVVMTMPDAWAAGTVLIVGGTGMAGSTLARHVVKHRGARHVTLLSRRGAEAPAAAGLVAELTDAGAAVQVLACDAADREALAKAVAQIPPQHPLSAVIHVAGALDDAVVTSLTAERVDAVLRAKVDAAWNLHELTRDTDVSAFVMFSSMAGLVGSSGQANYAAANSFLDALAVHRRSHGLPAIALGWGLWNQASDMTGGLATVDFARFARDGIVAMSSDEALGLLDTAMVVDEPFLLPARIDLTALRAKHDAGTLPPMFVDLINAAARRQVDDSLAAAKSKSALLQRLEGLPEDEQHAVLLDLVRSHIATVLGNTTPEAIDPDKAFQELGFDSLTAVEMRNRLKAATGLALSPTLIFDYPNSAALAGYFRQELLGAPTQETKQPTAGEAEIQRAVASIPVKRLRQAGVLDLLLRLANETNGAGASEDRERSLADMDLDDLVNAALLDDDE
;
A
#
# COMPACT_ATOMS: atom_id res chain seq x y z
N ARG A 1 -5.68 9.10 -13.83
CA ARG A 1 -4.94 7.84 -13.61
C ARG A 1 -5.84 6.71 -14.06
N ALA A 2 -5.41 5.87 -15.00
CA ALA A 2 -6.06 4.59 -15.24
C ALA A 2 -5.81 3.71 -14.00
N VAL A 3 -6.86 3.11 -13.44
CA VAL A 3 -6.73 2.13 -12.37
C VAL A 3 -6.71 0.75 -13.04
N ASP A 4 -5.66 0.53 -13.83
CA ASP A 4 -5.37 -0.79 -14.38
C ASP A 4 -4.85 -1.70 -13.25
N GLY A 5 -5.33 -2.93 -13.19
CA GLY A 5 -4.86 -3.93 -12.24
C GLY A 5 -5.57 -3.96 -10.87
N LEU A 6 -6.84 -3.51 -10.79
CA LEU A 6 -7.66 -3.80 -9.62
C LEU A 6 -7.96 -5.30 -9.54
N LEU A 7 -7.71 -5.88 -8.36
CA LEU A 7 -8.12 -7.24 -8.09
C LEU A 7 -9.65 -7.32 -8.01
N ALA A 8 -10.24 -8.25 -8.76
CA ALA A 8 -11.67 -8.49 -8.71
C ALA A 8 -12.00 -9.57 -7.66
N PRO A 9 -12.96 -9.35 -6.75
CA PRO A 9 -13.49 -10.43 -5.93
C PRO A 9 -14.04 -11.56 -6.80
N PRO A 10 -14.04 -12.81 -6.31
CA PRO A 10 -14.69 -13.91 -7.01
C PRO A 10 -16.15 -13.58 -7.36
N PRO A 11 -16.67 -14.05 -8.50
CA PRO A 11 -18.03 -13.73 -8.97
C PRO A 11 -19.16 -14.39 -8.17
N THR A 12 -18.88 -14.89 -6.98
CA THR A 12 -19.82 -15.53 -6.08
C THR A 12 -19.95 -14.72 -4.79
N ASP A 13 -21.10 -14.86 -4.08
CA ASP A 13 -21.28 -14.26 -2.73
C ASP A 13 -20.44 -14.98 -1.65
N GLN A 14 -19.51 -15.85 -2.03
CA GLN A 14 -18.64 -16.56 -1.11
C GLN A 14 -17.58 -15.62 -0.52
N PRO A 15 -17.23 -15.81 0.76
CA PRO A 15 -16.10 -15.14 1.36
C PRO A 15 -14.81 -15.39 0.59
N TRP A 16 -13.98 -14.36 0.50
CA TRP A 16 -12.72 -14.39 -0.24
C TRP A 16 -11.57 -13.85 0.61
N ARG A 17 -10.34 -14.19 0.22
CA ARG A 17 -9.11 -13.74 0.85
C ARG A 17 -8.08 -13.30 -0.20
N LEU A 18 -7.04 -12.61 0.25
CA LEU A 18 -5.89 -12.32 -0.57
C LEU A 18 -5.04 -13.59 -0.75
N GLY A 19 -4.76 -13.96 -1.98
CA GLY A 19 -3.97 -15.13 -2.34
C GLY A 19 -3.06 -14.85 -3.54
N LEU A 20 -2.42 -15.91 -4.03
CA LEU A 20 -1.47 -15.86 -5.14
C LEU A 20 -1.80 -16.92 -6.18
N SER A 21 -1.81 -16.54 -7.46
CA SER A 21 -1.82 -17.51 -8.56
C SER A 21 -0.47 -18.24 -8.70
N SER A 22 0.63 -17.54 -8.43
CA SER A 22 1.98 -18.09 -8.33
C SER A 22 2.89 -17.06 -7.66
N ALA A 23 3.89 -17.52 -6.90
CA ALA A 23 4.88 -16.62 -6.32
C ALA A 23 5.80 -16.00 -7.40
N GLY A 24 6.33 -14.81 -7.13
CA GLY A 24 7.36 -14.17 -7.95
C GLY A 24 7.16 -12.68 -8.24
N THR A 25 5.93 -12.22 -8.45
CA THR A 25 5.63 -10.81 -8.70
C THR A 25 4.32 -10.39 -8.02
N PHE A 26 4.16 -9.08 -7.75
CA PHE A 26 2.93 -8.55 -7.13
C PHE A 26 1.70 -8.61 -8.06
N GLU A 27 1.89 -8.73 -9.36
CA GLU A 27 0.82 -8.90 -10.34
C GLU A 27 0.11 -10.24 -10.24
N ASN A 28 0.73 -11.22 -9.59
CA ASN A 28 0.16 -12.55 -9.35
C ASN A 28 -0.78 -12.60 -8.15
N LEU A 29 -0.92 -11.50 -7.42
CA LEU A 29 -1.91 -11.38 -6.36
C LEU A 29 -3.34 -11.48 -6.94
N GLN A 30 -4.20 -12.16 -6.22
CA GLN A 30 -5.60 -12.33 -6.57
C GLN A 30 -6.48 -12.38 -5.32
N LEU A 31 -7.77 -12.13 -5.49
CA LEU A 31 -8.77 -12.42 -4.46
C LEU A 31 -9.37 -13.79 -4.77
N GLU A 32 -9.21 -14.74 -3.86
CA GLU A 32 -9.62 -16.12 -4.03
C GLU A 32 -10.65 -16.53 -2.96
N PRO A 33 -11.56 -17.48 -3.22
CA PRO A 33 -12.51 -17.96 -2.21
C PRO A 33 -11.80 -18.47 -0.95
N VAL A 34 -12.37 -18.17 0.23
CA VAL A 34 -11.88 -18.74 1.50
C VAL A 34 -12.20 -20.24 1.53
N PRO A 35 -11.19 -21.11 1.66
CA PRO A 35 -11.45 -22.54 1.83
C PRO A 35 -12.30 -22.81 3.07
N ASN A 36 -13.29 -23.69 2.96
CA ASN A 36 -14.11 -24.14 4.10
C ASN A 36 -14.79 -23.01 4.91
N ALA A 37 -15.19 -21.92 4.24
CA ALA A 37 -15.83 -20.76 4.88
C ALA A 37 -17.09 -21.13 5.70
N ASP A 38 -17.80 -22.17 5.30
CA ASP A 38 -19.04 -22.65 5.94
C ASP A 38 -18.79 -23.73 7.01
N THR A 39 -17.52 -24.07 7.30
CA THR A 39 -17.23 -25.08 8.34
C THR A 39 -17.61 -24.54 9.71
N PRO A 40 -18.38 -25.32 10.52
CA PRO A 40 -18.72 -24.92 11.87
C PRO A 40 -17.47 -24.62 12.72
N LEU A 41 -17.53 -23.56 13.53
CA LEU A 41 -16.42 -23.17 14.38
C LEU A 41 -16.22 -24.19 15.51
N GLY A 42 -14.96 -24.52 15.79
CA GLY A 42 -14.56 -25.20 17.01
C GLY A 42 -14.74 -24.33 18.26
N ALA A 43 -14.87 -24.94 19.43
CA ALA A 43 -14.90 -24.22 20.70
C ALA A 43 -13.65 -23.33 20.85
N GLY A 44 -13.83 -22.11 21.35
CA GLY A 44 -12.75 -21.13 21.51
C GLY A 44 -12.33 -20.42 20.19
N HIS A 45 -13.01 -20.68 19.07
CA HIS A 45 -12.77 -19.97 17.81
C HIS A 45 -13.82 -18.90 17.55
N VAL A 46 -13.40 -17.88 16.86
CA VAL A 46 -14.22 -16.70 16.50
C VAL A 46 -14.09 -16.44 15.00
N ARG A 47 -15.22 -16.17 14.34
CA ARG A 47 -15.27 -15.71 12.95
C ARG A 47 -15.49 -14.21 12.93
N VAL A 48 -14.65 -13.49 12.22
CA VAL A 48 -14.63 -12.04 12.16
C VAL A 48 -14.90 -11.58 10.73
N ALA A 49 -15.87 -10.71 10.53
CA ALA A 49 -16.03 -9.96 9.29
C ALA A 49 -14.98 -8.85 9.29
N THR A 50 -13.94 -9.00 8.50
CA THR A 50 -12.80 -8.10 8.44
C THR A 50 -13.20 -6.74 7.88
N ARG A 51 -12.68 -5.66 8.46
CA ARG A 51 -12.83 -4.29 8.00
C ARG A 51 -11.50 -3.69 7.51
N ALA A 52 -10.40 -4.08 8.16
CA ALA A 52 -9.07 -3.67 7.78
C ALA A 52 -8.06 -4.80 8.07
N MET A 53 -7.13 -4.99 7.16
CA MET A 53 -6.04 -5.95 7.24
C MET A 53 -4.71 -5.20 7.12
N ALA A 54 -3.78 -5.39 8.04
CA ALA A 54 -2.48 -4.75 7.91
C ALA A 54 -1.48 -5.66 7.17
N ALA A 55 -0.77 -5.06 6.23
CA ALA A 55 0.31 -5.72 5.51
C ALA A 55 1.58 -5.78 6.36
N ASN A 56 2.27 -6.90 6.27
CA ASN A 56 3.56 -7.16 6.89
C ASN A 56 4.62 -7.49 5.84
N PHE A 57 5.90 -7.30 6.19
CA PHE A 57 6.99 -7.65 5.27
C PHE A 57 6.99 -9.14 4.89
N ARG A 58 6.45 -9.98 5.75
CA ARG A 58 6.17 -11.39 5.48
C ARG A 58 5.29 -11.56 4.22
N ASP A 59 4.25 -10.76 4.04
CA ASP A 59 3.35 -10.83 2.87
C ASP A 59 4.10 -10.48 1.57
N VAL A 60 5.05 -9.54 1.64
CA VAL A 60 5.96 -9.22 0.53
C VAL A 60 6.85 -10.43 0.20
N MET A 61 7.45 -11.06 1.21
CA MET A 61 8.31 -12.23 1.02
C MET A 61 7.53 -13.42 0.44
N ILE A 62 6.31 -13.68 0.93
CA ILE A 62 5.41 -14.71 0.38
C ILE A 62 5.14 -14.43 -1.08
N THR A 63 4.75 -13.20 -1.42
CA THR A 63 4.41 -12.79 -2.79
C THR A 63 5.59 -12.99 -3.75
N LEU A 64 6.82 -12.72 -3.31
CA LEU A 64 8.02 -12.84 -4.12
C LEU A 64 8.65 -14.25 -4.09
N GLY A 65 8.08 -15.20 -3.32
CA GLY A 65 8.61 -16.57 -3.18
C GLY A 65 9.89 -16.64 -2.37
N LEU A 66 10.08 -15.73 -1.42
CA LEU A 66 11.25 -15.63 -0.55
C LEU A 66 10.97 -16.10 0.88
N TYR A 67 9.70 -16.39 1.21
CA TYR A 67 9.35 -16.87 2.55
C TYR A 67 9.63 -18.37 2.66
N PRO A 68 10.17 -18.85 3.81
CA PRO A 68 10.60 -20.25 3.95
C PRO A 68 9.47 -21.28 3.90
N ASP A 69 8.24 -20.88 4.24
CA ASP A 69 7.06 -21.75 4.28
C ASP A 69 6.18 -21.47 3.04
N ASP A 70 6.03 -22.45 2.16
CA ASP A 70 5.28 -22.34 0.92
C ASP A 70 3.76 -22.30 1.15
N ASP A 71 3.28 -22.81 2.30
CA ASP A 71 1.86 -22.83 2.67
C ASP A 71 1.44 -21.61 3.51
N ALA A 72 2.37 -20.67 3.74
CA ALA A 72 2.12 -19.49 4.55
C ALA A 72 0.99 -18.61 3.99
N ALA A 73 -0.06 -18.42 4.79
CA ALA A 73 -1.17 -17.55 4.42
C ALA A 73 -0.80 -16.06 4.55
N MET A 74 -1.43 -15.22 3.74
CA MET A 74 -1.25 -13.76 3.73
C MET A 74 -2.22 -13.08 4.72
N GLY A 75 -1.81 -11.93 5.24
CA GLY A 75 -2.66 -11.12 6.11
C GLY A 75 -2.84 -11.71 7.50
N VAL A 76 -1.79 -11.77 8.30
CA VAL A 76 -1.78 -12.39 9.65
C VAL A 76 -2.35 -11.52 10.75
N GLU A 77 -2.76 -10.28 10.46
CA GLU A 77 -3.41 -9.39 11.43
C GLU A 77 -4.51 -8.56 10.78
N ALA A 78 -5.58 -8.38 11.50
CA ALA A 78 -6.73 -7.63 11.03
C ALA A 78 -7.55 -7.07 12.19
N SER A 79 -8.52 -6.23 11.83
CA SER A 79 -9.57 -5.72 12.69
C SER A 79 -10.93 -5.88 12.01
N GLY A 80 -11.99 -6.08 12.80
CA GLY A 80 -13.31 -6.30 12.26
C GLY A 80 -14.38 -6.48 13.32
N ILE A 81 -15.48 -7.12 12.93
CA ILE A 81 -16.66 -7.38 13.77
C ILE A 81 -16.85 -8.88 13.89
N VAL A 82 -17.07 -9.35 15.10
CA VAL A 82 -17.40 -10.76 15.36
C VAL A 82 -18.77 -11.09 14.74
N VAL A 83 -18.81 -12.10 13.89
CA VAL A 83 -20.05 -12.56 13.22
C VAL A 83 -20.51 -13.94 13.67
N GLU A 84 -19.60 -14.73 14.26
CA GLU A 84 -19.91 -16.06 14.78
C GLU A 84 -18.90 -16.45 15.87
N THR A 85 -19.37 -17.19 16.87
CA THR A 85 -18.55 -17.75 17.97
C THR A 85 -18.74 -19.25 18.05
N GLY A 86 -17.68 -19.99 18.30
CA GLY A 86 -17.71 -21.47 18.32
C GLY A 86 -18.33 -22.08 19.58
N SER A 87 -18.56 -21.28 20.63
CA SER A 87 -19.23 -21.71 21.85
C SER A 87 -19.91 -20.55 22.57
N ALA A 88 -20.89 -20.87 23.44
CA ALA A 88 -21.58 -19.86 24.26
C ALA A 88 -20.68 -19.24 25.35
N ASP A 89 -19.61 -19.92 25.72
CA ASP A 89 -18.64 -19.44 26.74
C ASP A 89 -17.50 -18.63 26.12
N CYS A 90 -17.60 -18.25 24.84
CA CYS A 90 -16.62 -17.42 24.17
C CYS A 90 -16.53 -16.05 24.85
N ARG A 91 -15.30 -15.53 24.98
CA ARG A 91 -15.03 -14.21 25.56
C ARG A 91 -15.67 -13.06 24.77
N PHE A 92 -15.90 -13.25 23.49
CA PHE A 92 -16.50 -12.26 22.59
C PHE A 92 -17.94 -12.64 22.22
N ALA A 93 -18.75 -11.63 21.96
CA ALA A 93 -20.12 -11.76 21.45
C ALA A 93 -20.21 -11.32 19.98
N VAL A 94 -21.21 -11.83 19.27
CA VAL A 94 -21.53 -11.34 17.92
C VAL A 94 -21.85 -9.85 17.97
N GLY A 95 -21.17 -9.07 17.12
CA GLY A 95 -21.26 -7.62 17.08
C GLY A 95 -20.06 -6.90 17.75
N ASP A 96 -19.25 -7.59 18.53
CA ASP A 96 -18.07 -6.99 19.16
C ASP A 96 -17.03 -6.54 18.12
N ARG A 97 -16.41 -5.41 18.39
CA ARG A 97 -15.33 -4.84 17.57
C ARG A 97 -14.00 -5.35 18.07
N VAL A 98 -13.33 -6.15 17.28
CA VAL A 98 -12.09 -6.84 17.68
C VAL A 98 -10.94 -6.59 16.72
N THR A 99 -9.73 -6.74 17.23
CA THR A 99 -8.48 -6.78 16.45
C THR A 99 -7.57 -7.86 17.01
N GLY A 100 -6.70 -8.41 16.16
CA GLY A 100 -5.79 -9.46 16.60
C GLY A 100 -5.06 -10.17 15.48
N LEU A 101 -4.62 -11.39 15.81
CA LEU A 101 -3.79 -12.24 14.96
C LEU A 101 -4.63 -13.34 14.30
N PHE A 102 -4.34 -13.58 13.02
CA PHE A 102 -5.02 -14.58 12.18
C PHE A 102 -3.96 -15.44 11.47
N PRO A 103 -3.43 -16.48 12.12
CA PRO A 103 -2.33 -17.28 11.56
C PRO A 103 -2.64 -17.92 10.21
N GLU A 104 -3.92 -18.27 9.97
CA GLU A 104 -4.39 -18.87 8.70
C GLU A 104 -4.72 -17.81 7.62
N GLY A 105 -4.42 -16.53 7.89
CA GLY A 105 -4.64 -15.42 6.97
C GLY A 105 -6.02 -14.78 7.10
N THR A 106 -6.18 -13.65 6.40
CA THR A 106 -7.39 -12.84 6.43
C THR A 106 -7.94 -12.56 5.04
N GLY A 107 -9.24 -12.31 4.99
CA GLY A 107 -9.97 -11.94 3.80
C GLY A 107 -11.22 -11.13 4.16
N SER A 108 -12.31 -11.26 3.40
CA SER A 108 -13.59 -10.63 3.75
C SER A 108 -14.16 -11.18 5.08
N ILE A 109 -13.85 -12.44 5.38
CA ILE A 109 -13.99 -13.02 6.72
C ILE A 109 -12.69 -13.73 7.11
N ALA A 110 -12.44 -13.86 8.41
CA ALA A 110 -11.31 -14.57 8.96
C ALA A 110 -11.72 -15.33 10.23
N THR A 111 -11.07 -16.47 10.50
CA THR A 111 -11.29 -17.26 11.70
C THR A 111 -10.01 -17.35 12.50
N THR A 112 -10.12 -17.21 13.82
CA THR A 112 -8.96 -17.33 14.71
C THR A 112 -9.39 -17.82 16.10
N ASP A 113 -8.40 -18.23 16.89
CA ASP A 113 -8.57 -18.54 18.32
C ASP A 113 -8.87 -17.24 19.10
N GLU A 114 -9.87 -17.26 19.99
CA GLU A 114 -10.27 -16.10 20.79
C GLU A 114 -9.12 -15.52 21.63
N ARG A 115 -8.10 -16.31 21.99
CA ARG A 115 -6.91 -15.88 22.72
C ARG A 115 -6.02 -14.95 21.92
N LEU A 116 -6.16 -14.94 20.59
CA LEU A 116 -5.38 -14.11 19.68
C LEU A 116 -6.06 -12.76 19.36
N LEU A 117 -7.19 -12.47 19.98
CA LEU A 117 -7.97 -11.26 19.79
C LEU A 117 -8.01 -10.39 21.06
N PHE A 118 -8.24 -9.09 20.85
CA PHE A 118 -8.61 -8.15 21.91
C PHE A 118 -9.59 -7.10 21.37
N ASP A 119 -10.33 -6.45 22.29
CA ASP A 119 -11.29 -5.41 21.98
C ASP A 119 -10.60 -4.19 21.39
N ILE A 120 -11.19 -3.59 20.35
CA ILE A 120 -10.68 -2.35 19.78
C ILE A 120 -10.84 -1.23 20.82
N PRO A 121 -9.76 -0.53 21.21
CA PRO A 121 -9.83 0.58 22.18
C PRO A 121 -10.83 1.66 21.73
N ALA A 122 -11.50 2.29 22.70
CA ALA A 122 -12.45 3.36 22.43
C ALA A 122 -11.79 4.50 21.63
N GLY A 123 -12.47 4.99 20.62
CA GLY A 123 -11.97 6.06 19.73
C GLY A 123 -11.03 5.60 18.60
N TRP A 124 -10.67 4.32 18.52
CA TRP A 124 -9.88 3.81 17.42
C TRP A 124 -10.76 3.39 16.23
N SER A 125 -10.31 3.73 15.03
CA SER A 125 -10.86 3.18 13.80
C SER A 125 -10.40 1.73 13.59
N TYR A 126 -11.00 1.00 12.64
CA TYR A 126 -10.50 -0.32 12.27
C TYR A 126 -9.10 -0.25 11.66
N THR A 127 -8.78 0.82 10.94
CA THR A 127 -7.43 0.99 10.37
C THR A 127 -6.39 1.25 11.46
N ASP A 128 -6.72 2.04 12.49
CA ASP A 128 -5.83 2.21 13.65
C ASP A 128 -5.61 0.89 14.38
N ALA A 129 -6.69 0.16 14.64
CA ALA A 129 -6.67 -1.11 15.35
C ALA A 129 -5.84 -2.18 14.63
N ALA A 130 -5.95 -2.25 13.29
CA ALA A 130 -5.15 -3.18 12.50
C ALA A 130 -3.65 -2.89 12.53
N THR A 131 -3.21 -1.70 12.97
CA THR A 131 -1.77 -1.38 13.06
C THR A 131 -1.07 -2.00 14.25
N ALA A 132 -1.80 -2.57 15.21
CA ALA A 132 -1.27 -2.88 16.54
C ALA A 132 -0.85 -4.36 16.76
N PRO A 133 -1.62 -5.39 16.35
CA PRO A 133 -1.46 -6.73 16.88
C PRO A 133 -0.07 -7.32 16.69
N VAL A 134 0.39 -7.48 15.45
CA VAL A 134 1.68 -8.13 15.15
C VAL A 134 2.84 -7.31 15.69
N VAL A 135 2.86 -6.01 15.41
CA VAL A 135 4.06 -5.21 15.64
C VAL A 135 4.30 -4.92 17.13
N PHE A 136 3.23 -4.64 17.88
CA PHE A 136 3.36 -4.46 19.33
C PHE A 136 3.57 -5.78 20.06
N ALA A 137 2.90 -6.88 19.65
CA ALA A 137 3.14 -8.19 20.25
C ALA A 137 4.56 -8.70 19.98
N THR A 138 5.09 -8.51 18.77
CA THR A 138 6.48 -8.85 18.42
C THR A 138 7.47 -8.05 19.27
N ALA A 139 7.28 -6.74 19.36
CA ALA A 139 8.15 -5.88 20.15
C ALA A 139 8.05 -6.19 21.66
N HIS A 140 6.84 -6.44 22.16
CA HIS A 140 6.63 -6.83 23.57
C HIS A 140 7.30 -8.18 23.87
N TYR A 141 7.07 -9.20 23.06
CA TYR A 141 7.69 -10.51 23.19
C TYR A 141 9.21 -10.42 23.20
N ALA A 142 9.78 -9.69 22.23
CA ALA A 142 11.21 -9.48 22.10
C ALA A 142 11.82 -8.82 23.35
N LEU A 143 11.27 -7.68 23.74
CA LEU A 143 11.89 -6.87 24.80
C LEU A 143 11.55 -7.38 26.21
N SER A 144 10.29 -7.74 26.47
CA SER A 144 9.83 -8.16 27.79
C SER A 144 10.19 -9.62 28.10
N THR A 145 9.94 -10.54 27.13
CA THR A 145 10.10 -12.00 27.37
C THR A 145 11.51 -12.50 27.03
N LEU A 146 12.04 -12.14 25.86
CA LEU A 146 13.32 -12.70 25.41
C LEU A 146 14.52 -11.93 25.96
N ALA A 147 14.46 -10.60 25.99
CA ALA A 147 15.54 -9.77 26.51
C ALA A 147 15.39 -9.50 28.04
N GLU A 148 14.19 -9.61 28.62
CA GLU A 148 13.91 -9.31 30.03
C GLU A 148 14.41 -7.91 30.44
N VAL A 149 14.08 -6.90 29.61
CA VAL A 149 14.61 -5.53 29.76
C VAL A 149 14.29 -4.91 31.11
N LYS A 150 15.20 -4.03 31.56
CA LYS A 150 15.08 -3.29 32.85
C LYS A 150 15.25 -1.80 32.61
N PRO A 151 14.58 -0.95 33.41
CA PRO A 151 14.76 0.49 33.32
C PRO A 151 16.23 0.91 33.36
N GLY A 152 16.62 1.87 32.53
CA GLY A 152 17.97 2.40 32.42
C GLY A 152 18.92 1.60 31.50
N GLN A 153 18.47 0.46 30.93
CA GLN A 153 19.21 -0.24 29.88
C GLN A 153 19.11 0.49 28.54
N ARG A 154 20.06 0.22 27.66
CA ARG A 154 20.17 0.75 26.30
C ARG A 154 19.67 -0.25 25.28
N VAL A 155 18.80 0.20 24.41
CA VAL A 155 18.31 -0.61 23.30
C VAL A 155 18.58 0.08 21.97
N LEU A 156 19.18 -0.64 21.03
CA LEU A 156 19.25 -0.23 19.63
C LEU A 156 18.11 -0.88 18.86
N ILE A 157 17.33 -0.05 18.18
CA ILE A 157 16.20 -0.47 17.37
C ILE A 157 16.48 -0.10 15.91
N HIS A 158 16.68 -1.12 15.08
CA HIS A 158 16.83 -0.91 13.64
C HIS A 158 15.48 -0.68 12.96
N ALA A 159 15.49 0.01 11.82
CA ALA A 159 14.27 0.39 11.10
C ALA A 159 13.19 1.04 11.99
N ALA A 160 13.59 1.94 12.89
CA ALA A 160 12.78 2.50 13.97
C ALA A 160 11.54 3.31 13.50
N THR A 161 11.41 3.63 12.21
CA THR A 161 10.24 4.27 11.60
C THR A 161 9.27 3.28 10.94
N GLY A 162 9.60 2.00 10.92
CA GLY A 162 8.74 0.90 10.49
C GLY A 162 7.79 0.43 11.60
N GLY A 163 6.92 -0.53 11.30
CA GLY A 163 5.90 -1.01 12.22
C GLY A 163 6.46 -1.50 13.56
N VAL A 164 7.25 -2.59 13.55
CA VAL A 164 7.84 -3.14 14.79
C VAL A 164 8.77 -2.13 15.45
N GLY A 165 9.56 -1.38 14.66
CA GLY A 165 10.47 -0.36 15.22
C GLY A 165 9.75 0.72 16.00
N MET A 166 8.66 1.28 15.47
CA MET A 166 7.87 2.31 16.17
C MET A 166 7.17 1.75 17.42
N ALA A 167 6.67 0.51 17.36
CA ALA A 167 6.10 -0.17 18.52
C ALA A 167 7.15 -0.40 19.60
N ALA A 168 8.33 -0.89 19.22
CA ALA A 168 9.45 -1.11 20.12
C ALA A 168 9.94 0.19 20.78
N VAL A 169 9.98 1.32 20.05
CA VAL A 169 10.32 2.63 20.60
C VAL A 169 9.31 3.06 21.68
N GLN A 170 8.00 2.87 21.42
CA GLN A 170 6.97 3.21 22.41
C GLN A 170 7.10 2.36 23.67
N LEU A 171 7.23 1.04 23.53
CA LEU A 171 7.37 0.10 24.64
C LEU A 171 8.66 0.33 25.44
N ALA A 172 9.80 0.50 24.74
CA ALA A 172 11.08 0.76 25.38
C ALA A 172 11.06 2.03 26.22
N ARG A 173 10.45 3.10 25.74
CA ARG A 173 10.28 4.34 26.51
C ARG A 173 9.32 4.19 27.67
N HIS A 174 8.23 3.46 27.48
CA HIS A 174 7.27 3.16 28.56
C HIS A 174 7.98 2.42 29.71
N TRP A 175 8.92 1.53 29.40
CA TRP A 175 9.69 0.79 30.41
C TRP A 175 10.98 1.51 30.86
N GLY A 176 11.21 2.75 30.43
CA GLY A 176 12.31 3.57 30.90
C GLY A 176 13.69 3.19 30.35
N LEU A 177 13.75 2.68 29.11
CA LEU A 177 15.00 2.39 28.42
C LEU A 177 15.54 3.63 27.70
N GLU A 178 16.87 3.72 27.57
CA GLU A 178 17.54 4.63 26.65
C GLU A 178 17.54 4.02 25.23
N VAL A 179 16.89 4.73 24.27
CA VAL A 179 16.63 4.17 22.94
C VAL A 179 17.52 4.81 21.88
N PHE A 180 18.27 3.98 21.17
CA PHE A 180 19.00 4.33 19.96
C PHE A 180 18.26 3.80 18.73
N ALA A 181 18.25 4.54 17.64
CA ALA A 181 17.41 4.26 16.49
C ALA A 181 18.15 4.40 15.16
N THR A 182 17.92 3.47 14.24
CA THR A 182 18.33 3.70 12.86
C THR A 182 17.13 3.81 11.93
N ALA A 183 17.23 4.71 10.97
CA ALA A 183 16.30 4.85 9.86
C ALA A 183 17.04 5.48 8.67
N SER A 184 16.51 5.32 7.44
CA SER A 184 17.06 6.03 6.29
C SER A 184 17.00 7.54 6.50
N HIS A 185 17.99 8.27 6.01
CA HIS A 185 18.18 9.71 6.24
C HIS A 185 16.89 10.54 5.98
N GLY A 186 16.15 10.22 4.91
CA GLY A 186 14.88 10.90 4.57
C GLY A 186 13.76 10.73 5.60
N LYS A 187 13.94 9.87 6.63
CA LYS A 187 12.97 9.65 7.71
C LYS A 187 13.42 10.19 9.07
N TRP A 188 14.56 10.86 9.15
CA TRP A 188 15.12 11.38 10.41
C TRP A 188 14.22 12.43 11.06
N ASP A 189 13.55 13.28 10.28
CA ASP A 189 12.61 14.26 10.82
C ASP A 189 11.44 13.56 11.57
N ARG A 190 11.08 12.36 11.13
CA ARG A 190 10.10 11.55 11.89
C ARG A 190 10.67 11.09 13.22
N LEU A 191 11.91 10.62 13.28
CA LEU A 191 12.56 10.27 14.55
C LEU A 191 12.67 11.48 15.48
N ARG A 192 13.09 12.65 14.95
CA ARG A 192 13.10 13.90 15.73
C ARG A 192 11.71 14.27 16.26
N SER A 193 10.67 14.14 15.44
CA SER A 193 9.28 14.36 15.89
C SER A 193 8.80 13.36 16.95
N MET A 194 9.42 12.18 17.02
CA MET A 194 9.22 11.20 18.08
C MET A 194 10.06 11.52 19.32
N GLY A 195 10.85 12.62 19.35
CA GLY A 195 11.63 13.06 20.50
C GLY A 195 13.04 12.45 20.58
N PHE A 196 13.61 11.99 19.48
CA PHE A 196 15.03 11.65 19.41
C PHE A 196 15.88 12.91 19.14
N ASP A 197 17.02 13.01 19.78
CA ASP A 197 18.08 13.91 19.41
C ASP A 197 19.02 13.28 18.37
N ASP A 198 19.93 14.10 17.82
CA ASP A 198 20.80 13.64 16.76
C ASP A 198 21.86 12.62 17.22
N ASP A 199 22.17 12.53 18.51
CA ASP A 199 23.12 11.54 19.05
C ASP A 199 22.53 10.13 19.09
N HIS A 200 21.21 10.02 19.22
CA HIS A 200 20.47 8.75 19.31
C HIS A 200 19.90 8.27 17.98
N ILE A 201 20.17 8.95 16.86
CA ILE A 201 19.72 8.50 15.52
C ILE A 201 20.90 8.29 14.59
N ALA A 202 20.79 7.30 13.68
CA ALA A 202 21.80 7.05 12.64
C ALA A 202 21.13 6.54 11.34
N ASP A 203 21.91 6.58 10.23
CA ASP A 203 21.43 6.07 8.95
C ASP A 203 21.45 4.53 8.95
N SER A 204 20.32 3.92 8.58
CA SER A 204 20.19 2.48 8.44
C SER A 204 20.82 1.92 7.16
N ARG A 205 21.34 2.78 6.28
CA ARG A 205 21.97 2.42 5.00
C ARG A 205 23.50 2.62 5.01
N SER A 206 24.07 3.04 6.13
CA SER A 206 25.50 3.20 6.34
C SER A 206 25.91 2.42 7.59
N LEU A 207 27.13 1.88 7.62
CA LEU A 207 27.72 1.22 8.81
C LEU A 207 28.18 2.21 9.87
N ASP A 208 28.16 3.53 9.58
CA ASP A 208 28.62 4.60 10.49
C ASP A 208 27.88 4.62 11.83
N PHE A 209 26.66 4.02 11.88
CA PHE A 209 25.92 3.89 13.14
C PHE A 209 26.71 3.17 14.22
N ALA A 210 27.56 2.20 13.85
CA ALA A 210 28.34 1.43 14.80
C ALA A 210 29.38 2.29 15.53
N ASP A 211 30.15 3.06 14.79
CA ASP A 211 31.16 3.98 15.35
C ASP A 211 30.50 5.13 16.12
N LYS A 212 29.43 5.69 15.56
CA LYS A 212 28.67 6.76 16.21
C LYS A 212 28.15 6.32 17.58
N PHE A 213 27.41 5.23 17.64
CA PHE A 213 26.79 4.75 18.87
C PHE A 213 27.82 4.20 19.86
N SER A 214 28.93 3.61 19.39
CA SER A 214 30.08 3.27 20.24
C SER A 214 30.65 4.52 20.92
N THR A 215 30.79 5.62 20.18
CA THR A 215 31.30 6.91 20.71
C THR A 215 30.32 7.50 21.73
N VAL A 216 29.03 7.61 21.38
CA VAL A 216 28.00 8.18 22.27
C VAL A 216 27.88 7.39 23.57
N THR A 217 27.98 6.06 23.50
CA THR A 217 27.92 5.20 24.70
C THR A 217 29.23 5.12 25.48
N GLY A 218 30.28 5.79 25.01
CA GLY A 218 31.63 5.73 25.61
C GLY A 218 32.21 4.33 25.60
N GLY A 219 31.95 3.55 24.54
CA GLY A 219 32.39 2.18 24.34
C GLY A 219 31.66 1.12 25.18
N ARG A 220 30.62 1.51 25.92
CA ARG A 220 29.84 0.54 26.75
C ARG A 220 28.88 -0.33 25.91
N GLY A 221 28.48 0.17 24.74
CA GLY A 221 27.59 -0.53 23.84
C GLY A 221 26.12 -0.59 24.29
N MET A 222 25.37 -1.52 23.70
CA MET A 222 23.92 -1.71 23.86
C MET A 222 23.62 -2.96 24.70
N ASP A 223 22.71 -2.84 25.66
CA ASP A 223 22.26 -4.01 26.43
C ASP A 223 21.38 -4.92 25.57
N VAL A 224 20.63 -4.33 24.63
CA VAL A 224 19.75 -5.04 23.71
C VAL A 224 19.87 -4.45 22.29
N VAL A 225 19.93 -5.33 21.30
CA VAL A 225 19.76 -4.94 19.88
C VAL A 225 18.55 -5.67 19.33
N LEU A 226 17.61 -4.94 18.77
CA LEU A 226 16.49 -5.47 18.01
C LEU A 226 16.78 -5.28 16.51
N ASP A 227 17.13 -6.39 15.85
CA ASP A 227 17.62 -6.38 14.47
C ASP A 227 16.62 -6.93 13.46
N SER A 228 16.71 -6.39 12.25
CA SER A 228 15.96 -6.83 11.06
C SER A 228 16.76 -6.61 9.78
N LEU A 229 18.07 -6.35 9.92
CA LEU A 229 18.97 -6.08 8.82
C LEU A 229 19.57 -7.37 8.25
N ALA A 230 20.53 -7.27 7.37
CA ALA A 230 21.23 -8.42 6.78
C ALA A 230 22.67 -8.05 6.43
N GLY A 231 23.54 -9.05 6.22
CA GLY A 231 24.91 -8.87 5.80
C GLY A 231 25.76 -8.15 6.85
N GLU A 232 26.64 -7.27 6.41
CA GLU A 232 27.60 -6.53 7.25
C GLU A 232 26.93 -5.69 8.36
N PHE A 233 25.66 -5.33 8.20
CA PHE A 233 24.90 -4.59 9.21
C PHE A 233 24.66 -5.43 10.46
N VAL A 234 24.42 -6.76 10.31
CA VAL A 234 24.29 -7.69 11.43
C VAL A 234 25.61 -7.75 12.20
N ASP A 235 26.74 -7.88 11.50
CA ASP A 235 28.07 -7.96 12.12
C ASP A 235 28.44 -6.64 12.83
N ALA A 236 28.09 -5.49 12.23
CA ALA A 236 28.28 -4.19 12.84
C ALA A 236 27.44 -4.04 14.12
N SER A 237 26.21 -4.52 14.10
CA SER A 237 25.29 -4.48 15.23
C SER A 237 25.71 -5.43 16.36
N LEU A 238 26.21 -6.64 16.02
CA LEU A 238 26.76 -7.57 17.01
C LEU A 238 27.95 -6.97 17.76
N ARG A 239 28.81 -6.20 17.10
CA ARG A 239 29.95 -5.51 17.75
C ARG A 239 29.50 -4.44 18.75
N LEU A 240 28.30 -3.90 18.61
CA LEU A 240 27.74 -2.90 19.53
C LEU A 240 27.11 -3.51 20.78
N VAL A 241 26.86 -4.82 20.81
CA VAL A 241 26.23 -5.45 21.98
C VAL A 241 27.20 -5.43 23.16
N ALA A 242 26.77 -4.92 24.29
CA ALA A 242 27.53 -4.89 25.53
C ALA A 242 27.75 -6.33 26.06
N PRO A 243 28.85 -6.58 26.82
CA PRO A 243 29.05 -7.85 27.49
C PRO A 243 27.85 -8.28 28.34
N GLY A 244 27.31 -9.46 28.09
CA GLY A 244 26.07 -9.96 28.70
C GLY A 244 24.78 -9.51 28.06
N GLY A 245 24.87 -8.67 27.02
CA GLY A 245 23.72 -8.16 26.26
C GLY A 245 23.08 -9.21 25.36
N VAL A 246 21.96 -8.80 24.74
CA VAL A 246 21.09 -9.66 23.92
C VAL A 246 20.98 -9.09 22.52
N PHE A 247 21.20 -9.93 21.52
CA PHE A 247 20.89 -9.66 20.13
C PHE A 247 19.66 -10.43 19.71
N LEU A 248 18.60 -9.71 19.34
CA LEU A 248 17.32 -10.27 18.93
C LEU A 248 17.13 -10.09 17.42
N GLU A 249 17.17 -11.20 16.70
CA GLU A 249 16.99 -11.23 15.24
C GLU A 249 15.55 -11.57 14.88
N MET A 250 14.83 -10.60 14.34
CA MET A 250 13.47 -10.81 13.81
C MET A 250 13.45 -10.98 12.28
N GLY A 251 14.54 -10.62 11.60
CA GLY A 251 14.71 -10.83 10.16
C GLY A 251 14.69 -12.31 9.81
N LYS A 252 14.28 -12.61 8.57
CA LYS A 252 14.24 -14.00 8.05
C LYS A 252 15.23 -14.21 6.90
N ALA A 253 15.93 -13.15 6.50
CA ALA A 253 16.83 -13.19 5.35
C ALA A 253 18.25 -13.66 5.70
N ASP A 254 18.76 -13.33 6.89
CA ASP A 254 20.14 -13.59 7.32
C ASP A 254 20.16 -13.98 8.80
N ILE A 255 19.72 -15.20 9.07
CA ILE A 255 19.76 -15.77 10.43
C ILE A 255 21.14 -16.42 10.62
N ARG A 256 21.92 -15.90 11.56
CA ARG A 256 23.24 -16.41 11.90
C ARG A 256 23.15 -17.71 12.71
N ASP A 257 24.13 -18.59 12.57
CA ASP A 257 24.27 -19.77 13.45
C ASP A 257 24.60 -19.31 14.88
N PRO A 258 23.79 -19.68 15.89
CA PRO A 258 24.05 -19.29 17.28
C PRO A 258 25.39 -19.75 17.83
N GLY A 259 25.91 -20.92 17.37
CA GLY A 259 27.20 -21.48 17.79
C GLY A 259 28.36 -20.65 17.27
N VAL A 260 28.29 -20.20 16.01
CA VAL A 260 29.27 -19.31 15.38
C VAL A 260 29.29 -17.96 16.09
N VAL A 261 28.12 -17.37 16.33
CA VAL A 261 28.01 -16.07 17.05
C VAL A 261 28.59 -16.23 18.47
N ALA A 262 28.32 -17.33 19.18
CA ALA A 262 28.84 -17.56 20.52
C ALA A 262 30.36 -17.71 20.55
N GLN A 263 30.98 -18.24 19.49
CA GLN A 263 32.44 -18.32 19.36
C GLN A 263 33.08 -16.95 19.11
N GLN A 264 32.47 -16.14 18.23
CA GLN A 264 33.01 -14.82 17.85
C GLN A 264 32.67 -13.71 18.87
N HIS A 265 31.52 -13.80 19.52
CA HIS A 265 31.00 -12.85 20.48
C HIS A 265 30.62 -13.53 21.80
N GLN A 266 31.58 -14.07 22.52
CA GLN A 266 31.44 -14.99 23.67
C GLN A 266 30.51 -14.49 24.80
N GLN A 267 30.22 -13.21 24.89
CA GLN A 267 29.38 -12.62 25.93
C GLN A 267 28.05 -12.07 25.38
N VAL A 268 27.70 -12.38 24.13
CA VAL A 268 26.45 -11.97 23.50
C VAL A 268 25.48 -13.13 23.45
N ARG A 269 24.25 -12.90 23.89
CA ARG A 269 23.13 -13.83 23.70
C ARG A 269 22.44 -13.56 22.38
N TYR A 270 22.70 -14.34 21.35
CA TYR A 270 22.03 -14.26 20.06
C TYR A 270 20.74 -15.10 20.07
N ARG A 271 19.61 -14.52 19.62
CA ARG A 271 18.34 -15.20 19.53
C ARG A 271 17.58 -14.75 18.28
N ALA A 272 17.47 -15.61 17.29
CA ALA A 272 16.47 -15.46 16.23
C ALA A 272 15.11 -15.95 16.75
N PHE A 273 14.03 -15.25 16.43
CA PHE A 273 12.71 -15.55 16.98
C PHE A 273 11.56 -15.30 16.01
N ASP A 274 10.41 -15.88 16.32
CA ASP A 274 9.13 -15.61 15.69
C ASP A 274 8.05 -15.43 16.78
N LEU A 275 7.10 -14.51 16.58
CA LEU A 275 6.05 -14.26 17.56
C LEU A 275 5.23 -15.51 17.88
N PHE A 276 4.93 -16.32 16.87
CA PHE A 276 4.04 -17.48 17.04
C PHE A 276 4.70 -18.64 17.82
N GLU A 277 6.03 -18.64 18.00
CA GLU A 277 6.70 -19.60 18.89
C GLU A 277 6.30 -19.45 20.37
N ALA A 278 5.78 -18.25 20.75
CA ALA A 278 5.30 -18.01 22.10
C ALA A 278 4.07 -18.83 22.48
N GLY A 279 3.30 -19.28 21.48
CA GLY A 279 2.04 -20.02 21.67
C GLY A 279 0.87 -19.13 22.13
N ALA A 280 -0.36 -19.61 21.88
CA ALA A 280 -1.58 -18.81 22.04
C ALA A 280 -1.78 -18.26 23.48
N ASP A 281 -1.49 -19.04 24.51
CA ASP A 281 -1.64 -18.59 25.91
C ASP A 281 -0.69 -17.45 26.28
N HIS A 282 0.53 -17.47 25.77
CA HIS A 282 1.47 -16.37 26.03
C HIS A 282 1.09 -15.14 25.19
N ILE A 283 0.72 -15.33 23.94
CA ILE A 283 0.23 -14.24 23.08
C ILE A 283 -1.00 -13.58 23.73
N GLN A 284 -1.92 -14.35 24.30
CA GLN A 284 -3.08 -13.80 25.01
C GLN A 284 -2.67 -12.86 26.16
N ARG A 285 -1.66 -13.25 26.96
CA ARG A 285 -1.14 -12.38 28.04
C ARG A 285 -0.56 -11.10 27.46
N ILE A 286 0.26 -11.21 26.40
CA ILE A 286 0.84 -10.04 25.71
C ILE A 286 -0.27 -9.11 25.21
N LEU A 287 -1.28 -9.65 24.51
CA LEU A 287 -2.38 -8.84 23.98
C LEU A 287 -3.22 -8.21 25.09
N THR A 288 -3.38 -8.87 26.23
CA THR A 288 -4.07 -8.34 27.40
C THR A 288 -3.30 -7.15 28.00
N ASP A 289 -1.98 -7.28 28.16
CA ASP A 289 -1.12 -6.20 28.65
C ASP A 289 -1.13 -5.00 27.71
N LEU A 290 -1.05 -5.25 26.39
CA LEU A 290 -1.10 -4.21 25.37
C LEU A 290 -2.46 -3.50 25.36
N ALA A 291 -3.57 -4.24 25.47
CA ALA A 291 -4.91 -3.65 25.53
C ALA A 291 -5.06 -2.71 26.74
N ALA A 292 -4.50 -3.07 27.89
CA ALA A 292 -4.46 -2.22 29.07
C ALA A 292 -3.66 -0.93 28.80
N MET A 293 -2.45 -1.04 28.24
CA MET A 293 -1.60 0.12 27.92
C MET A 293 -2.24 1.04 26.87
N PHE A 294 -2.97 0.50 25.89
CA PHE A 294 -3.75 1.28 24.92
C PHE A 294 -4.95 1.99 25.60
N GLY A 295 -5.64 1.29 26.49
CA GLY A 295 -6.74 1.88 27.29
C GLY A 295 -6.28 3.04 28.17
N GLU A 296 -5.10 2.93 28.75
CA GLU A 296 -4.46 3.99 29.56
C GLU A 296 -3.81 5.09 28.71
N GLN A 297 -3.82 4.97 27.39
CA GLN A 297 -3.16 5.88 26.45
C GLN A 297 -1.62 5.97 26.60
N SER A 298 -1.02 5.02 27.30
CA SER A 298 0.44 4.88 27.42
C SER A 298 1.07 4.51 26.07
N LEU A 299 0.35 3.76 25.25
CA LEU A 299 0.67 3.44 23.86
C LEU A 299 -0.39 4.02 22.93
N ARG A 300 0.02 4.27 21.69
CA ARG A 300 -0.83 4.85 20.64
C ARG A 300 -0.76 4.01 19.35
N PRO A 301 -1.81 4.02 18.51
CA PRO A 301 -1.75 3.40 17.20
C PRO A 301 -0.64 4.03 16.37
N LEU A 302 -0.13 3.27 15.40
CA LEU A 302 0.93 3.75 14.53
C LEU A 302 0.36 4.62 13.40
N PRO A 303 1.17 5.52 12.82
CA PRO A 303 0.82 6.16 11.56
C PRO A 303 0.47 5.11 10.51
N VAL A 304 -0.58 5.37 9.74
CA VAL A 304 -1.11 4.43 8.78
C VAL A 304 -1.15 5.03 7.37
N THR A 305 -0.79 4.22 6.37
CA THR A 305 -1.07 4.48 4.96
C THR A 305 -2.08 3.44 4.52
N THR A 306 -3.24 3.88 4.03
CA THR A 306 -4.35 3.00 3.66
C THR A 306 -4.41 2.75 2.16
N PHE A 307 -4.82 1.53 1.79
CA PHE A 307 -5.15 1.13 0.44
C PHE A 307 -6.46 0.33 0.47
N ASP A 308 -7.27 0.41 -0.58
CA ASP A 308 -8.31 -0.60 -0.80
C ASP A 308 -7.63 -1.95 -1.13
N ILE A 309 -8.11 -3.07 -0.59
CA ILE A 309 -7.49 -4.38 -0.79
C ILE A 309 -7.42 -4.79 -2.27
N ARG A 310 -8.33 -4.27 -3.11
CA ARG A 310 -8.27 -4.47 -4.57
C ARG A 310 -7.01 -3.85 -5.19
N ARG A 311 -6.29 -3.00 -4.46
CA ARG A 311 -4.99 -2.43 -4.80
C ARG A 311 -3.83 -3.11 -4.06
N ALA A 312 -4.00 -4.32 -3.57
CA ALA A 312 -2.96 -5.06 -2.86
C ALA A 312 -1.61 -5.09 -3.61
N PRO A 313 -1.53 -5.23 -4.95
CA PRO A 313 -0.27 -5.13 -5.67
C PRO A 313 0.46 -3.79 -5.44
N ALA A 314 -0.27 -2.69 -5.41
CA ALA A 314 0.31 -1.37 -5.14
C ALA A 314 0.69 -1.20 -3.65
N ALA A 315 -0.14 -1.72 -2.73
CA ALA A 315 0.11 -1.68 -1.29
C ALA A 315 1.39 -2.45 -0.91
N LEU A 316 1.52 -3.69 -1.37
CA LEU A 316 2.70 -4.52 -1.08
C LEU A 316 3.96 -3.99 -1.77
N ARG A 317 3.85 -3.44 -2.98
CA ARG A 317 4.97 -2.75 -3.64
C ARG A 317 5.40 -1.50 -2.86
N TYR A 318 4.46 -0.69 -2.36
CA TYR A 318 4.78 0.46 -1.52
C TYR A 318 5.48 0.05 -0.21
N LEU A 319 5.02 -1.06 0.39
CA LEU A 319 5.64 -1.65 1.57
C LEU A 319 7.07 -2.15 1.27
N SER A 320 7.27 -2.88 0.15
CA SER A 320 8.56 -3.44 -0.27
C SER A 320 9.63 -2.38 -0.50
N GLN A 321 9.23 -1.18 -0.93
CA GLN A 321 10.12 -0.03 -1.14
C GLN A 321 10.54 0.66 0.17
N ALA A 322 10.06 0.17 1.33
CA ALA A 322 10.34 0.74 2.65
C ALA A 322 10.09 2.28 2.74
N ARG A 323 9.16 2.82 1.93
CA ARG A 323 8.84 4.27 1.92
C ARG A 323 7.87 4.68 3.02
N HIS A 324 7.07 3.73 3.50
CA HIS A 324 6.07 3.95 4.55
C HIS A 324 6.71 4.36 5.89
N ILE A 325 5.93 5.05 6.70
CA ILE A 325 6.17 5.29 8.12
C ILE A 325 5.03 4.61 8.88
N GLY A 326 5.34 3.82 9.90
CA GLY A 326 4.34 3.03 10.62
C GLY A 326 3.88 1.81 9.82
N LYS A 327 2.57 1.72 9.51
CA LYS A 327 1.96 0.55 8.88
C LYS A 327 1.26 0.87 7.56
N VAL A 328 1.22 -0.12 6.69
CA VAL A 328 0.36 -0.16 5.50
C VAL A 328 -0.83 -1.04 5.82
N VAL A 329 -2.04 -0.50 5.65
CA VAL A 329 -3.30 -1.19 5.96
C VAL A 329 -4.17 -1.24 4.71
N MET A 330 -4.75 -2.40 4.44
CA MET A 330 -5.70 -2.60 3.35
C MET A 330 -7.11 -2.68 3.91
N THR A 331 -8.02 -1.83 3.40
CA THR A 331 -9.42 -1.78 3.83
C THR A 331 -10.29 -2.67 2.96
N MET A 332 -11.31 -3.28 3.56
CA MET A 332 -12.28 -4.09 2.83
C MET A 332 -13.30 -3.20 2.11
N PRO A 333 -13.71 -3.55 0.86
CA PRO A 333 -14.54 -2.68 0.03
C PRO A 333 -16.03 -2.59 0.42
N ASP A 334 -16.53 -3.41 1.33
CA ASP A 334 -17.97 -3.67 1.52
C ASP A 334 -18.68 -2.80 2.57
N ALA A 335 -18.35 -1.53 2.61
CA ALA A 335 -19.01 -0.58 3.52
C ALA A 335 -20.50 -0.33 3.21
N TRP A 336 -20.92 -0.54 1.97
CA TRP A 336 -22.24 -0.15 1.49
C TRP A 336 -23.36 -1.11 1.87
N ALA A 337 -23.05 -2.40 1.99
CA ALA A 337 -24.00 -3.45 2.35
C ALA A 337 -24.22 -3.60 3.86
N ALA A 338 -23.25 -3.17 4.67
CA ALA A 338 -23.21 -3.44 6.11
C ALA A 338 -24.15 -2.56 6.96
N GLY A 339 -24.65 -1.45 6.41
CA GLY A 339 -25.49 -0.48 7.16
C GLY A 339 -26.28 0.43 6.25
N THR A 340 -26.62 1.61 6.74
CA THR A 340 -27.40 2.61 6.00
C THR A 340 -26.51 3.59 5.24
N VAL A 341 -26.78 3.78 3.95
CA VAL A 341 -26.19 4.81 3.10
C VAL A 341 -27.07 6.06 3.15
N LEU A 342 -26.53 7.15 3.65
CA LEU A 342 -27.18 8.47 3.72
C LEU A 342 -26.80 9.29 2.50
N ILE A 343 -27.77 9.70 1.68
CA ILE A 343 -27.56 10.55 0.50
C ILE A 343 -28.26 11.90 0.69
N VAL A 344 -27.47 12.96 0.88
CA VAL A 344 -27.97 14.33 0.99
C VAL A 344 -28.11 14.94 -0.39
N GLY A 345 -29.30 15.40 -0.74
CA GLY A 345 -29.66 15.74 -2.12
C GLY A 345 -30.16 14.54 -2.94
N GLY A 346 -30.59 13.47 -2.25
CA GLY A 346 -30.91 12.17 -2.82
C GLY A 346 -32.06 12.13 -3.84
N THR A 347 -32.94 13.12 -3.84
CA THR A 347 -34.08 13.21 -4.81
C THR A 347 -33.75 14.05 -6.03
N GLY A 348 -32.59 14.69 -6.08
CA GLY A 348 -32.10 15.42 -7.28
C GLY A 348 -31.56 14.47 -8.35
N MET A 349 -31.24 14.99 -9.53
CA MET A 349 -30.75 14.19 -10.67
C MET A 349 -29.52 13.32 -10.27
N ALA A 350 -28.44 13.94 -9.82
CA ALA A 350 -27.23 13.21 -9.45
C ALA A 350 -27.46 12.28 -8.25
N GLY A 351 -28.24 12.72 -7.24
CA GLY A 351 -28.55 11.92 -6.06
C GLY A 351 -29.41 10.70 -6.38
N SER A 352 -30.43 10.82 -7.22
CA SER A 352 -31.26 9.69 -7.63
C SER A 352 -30.50 8.69 -8.52
N THR A 353 -29.67 9.19 -9.42
CA THR A 353 -28.78 8.37 -10.26
C THR A 353 -27.79 7.58 -9.38
N LEU A 354 -27.21 8.24 -8.39
CA LEU A 354 -26.33 7.61 -7.43
C LEU A 354 -27.06 6.59 -6.55
N ALA A 355 -28.27 6.90 -6.05
CA ALA A 355 -29.07 5.98 -5.24
C ALA A 355 -29.33 4.65 -5.98
N ARG A 356 -29.66 4.72 -7.27
CA ARG A 356 -29.79 3.53 -8.15
C ARG A 356 -28.49 2.75 -8.23
N HIS A 357 -27.39 3.44 -8.42
CA HIS A 357 -26.07 2.83 -8.57
C HIS A 357 -25.63 2.10 -7.30
N VAL A 358 -25.76 2.73 -6.13
CA VAL A 358 -25.33 2.11 -4.87
C VAL A 358 -26.18 0.90 -4.49
N VAL A 359 -27.45 0.88 -4.83
CA VAL A 359 -28.32 -0.30 -4.62
C VAL A 359 -27.98 -1.42 -5.61
N LYS A 360 -27.91 -1.11 -6.91
CA LYS A 360 -27.72 -2.14 -7.96
C LYS A 360 -26.30 -2.69 -8.05
N HIS A 361 -25.28 -1.85 -7.82
CA HIS A 361 -23.88 -2.20 -8.08
C HIS A 361 -23.01 -2.23 -6.83
N ARG A 362 -23.45 -1.63 -5.71
CA ARG A 362 -22.70 -1.62 -4.46
C ARG A 362 -23.39 -2.39 -3.33
N GLY A 363 -24.51 -3.04 -3.62
CA GLY A 363 -25.21 -3.91 -2.67
C GLY A 363 -25.85 -3.20 -1.48
N ALA A 364 -26.04 -1.86 -1.53
CA ALA A 364 -26.70 -1.13 -0.44
C ALA A 364 -28.13 -1.65 -0.23
N ARG A 365 -28.43 -2.10 1.00
CA ARG A 365 -29.74 -2.64 1.38
C ARG A 365 -30.61 -1.67 2.17
N HIS A 366 -29.99 -0.65 2.77
CA HIS A 366 -30.66 0.42 3.51
C HIS A 366 -30.18 1.77 3.01
N VAL A 367 -31.12 2.59 2.54
CA VAL A 367 -30.80 3.91 1.95
C VAL A 367 -31.71 4.97 2.56
N THR A 368 -31.10 6.02 3.12
CA THR A 368 -31.81 7.22 3.58
C THR A 368 -31.51 8.37 2.64
N LEU A 369 -32.57 8.89 1.99
CA LEU A 369 -32.47 10.02 1.08
C LEU A 369 -32.95 11.29 1.81
N LEU A 370 -32.07 12.30 1.88
CA LEU A 370 -32.43 13.61 2.41
C LEU A 370 -32.62 14.62 1.28
N SER A 371 -33.68 15.38 1.34
CA SER A 371 -33.88 16.55 0.52
C SER A 371 -34.83 17.54 1.21
N ARG A 372 -34.81 18.82 0.81
CA ARG A 372 -35.68 19.85 1.43
C ARG A 372 -37.17 19.53 1.29
N ARG A 373 -37.58 18.87 0.19
CA ARG A 373 -38.97 18.47 -0.05
C ARG A 373 -39.31 17.05 0.41
N GLY A 374 -38.31 16.25 0.77
CA GLY A 374 -38.50 14.87 1.22
C GLY A 374 -39.31 14.04 0.20
N ALA A 375 -40.33 13.36 0.67
CA ALA A 375 -41.22 12.51 -0.13
C ALA A 375 -42.09 13.31 -1.13
N GLU A 376 -42.26 14.61 -0.92
CA GLU A 376 -43.01 15.48 -1.82
C GLU A 376 -42.19 15.94 -3.06
N ALA A 377 -40.94 15.53 -3.18
CA ALA A 377 -40.15 15.80 -4.37
C ALA A 377 -40.74 15.03 -5.58
N PRO A 378 -40.83 15.62 -6.78
CA PRO A 378 -41.57 15.06 -7.90
C PRO A 378 -41.18 13.66 -8.34
N ALA A 379 -39.90 13.31 -8.18
CA ALA A 379 -39.35 11.99 -8.56
C ALA A 379 -39.28 11.01 -7.38
N ALA A 380 -39.58 11.41 -6.13
CA ALA A 380 -39.32 10.62 -4.93
C ALA A 380 -40.08 9.30 -4.90
N ALA A 381 -41.39 9.31 -5.16
CA ALA A 381 -42.22 8.11 -5.11
C ALA A 381 -41.78 7.05 -6.13
N GLY A 382 -41.47 7.46 -7.37
CA GLY A 382 -40.96 6.53 -8.40
C GLY A 382 -39.58 5.97 -8.06
N LEU A 383 -38.69 6.79 -7.51
CA LEU A 383 -37.37 6.35 -7.07
C LEU A 383 -37.47 5.34 -5.92
N VAL A 384 -38.31 5.60 -4.91
CA VAL A 384 -38.55 4.67 -3.80
C VAL A 384 -39.06 3.32 -4.31
N ALA A 385 -40.06 3.31 -5.20
CA ALA A 385 -40.59 2.07 -5.78
C ALA A 385 -39.49 1.30 -6.51
N GLU A 386 -38.72 1.95 -7.37
CA GLU A 386 -37.63 1.32 -8.13
C GLU A 386 -36.55 0.72 -7.22
N LEU A 387 -36.11 1.45 -6.18
CA LEU A 387 -35.08 0.96 -5.25
C LEU A 387 -35.61 -0.17 -4.36
N THR A 388 -36.90 -0.12 -3.98
CA THR A 388 -37.55 -1.19 -3.21
C THR A 388 -37.71 -2.45 -4.03
N ASP A 389 -38.09 -2.34 -5.30
CA ASP A 389 -38.14 -3.47 -6.24
C ASP A 389 -36.75 -4.09 -6.47
N ALA A 390 -35.69 -3.27 -6.36
CA ALA A 390 -34.29 -3.72 -6.39
C ALA A 390 -33.82 -4.34 -5.06
N GLY A 391 -34.69 -4.44 -4.03
CA GLY A 391 -34.44 -5.11 -2.76
C GLY A 391 -33.83 -4.22 -1.67
N ALA A 392 -33.93 -2.90 -1.78
CA ALA A 392 -33.47 -1.97 -0.75
C ALA A 392 -34.62 -1.42 0.12
N ALA A 393 -34.42 -1.30 1.42
CA ALA A 393 -35.25 -0.51 2.31
C ALA A 393 -34.89 0.97 2.17
N VAL A 394 -35.84 1.79 1.73
CA VAL A 394 -35.63 3.19 1.42
C VAL A 394 -36.44 4.09 2.32
N GLN A 395 -35.77 5.04 2.96
CA GLN A 395 -36.38 6.13 3.75
C GLN A 395 -36.14 7.46 3.05
N VAL A 396 -37.16 8.28 2.89
CA VAL A 396 -37.02 9.64 2.34
C VAL A 396 -37.48 10.64 3.39
N LEU A 397 -36.58 11.54 3.78
CA LEU A 397 -36.83 12.52 4.84
C LEU A 397 -36.74 13.95 4.28
N ALA A 398 -37.68 14.79 4.70
CA ALA A 398 -37.63 16.23 4.47
C ALA A 398 -36.63 16.87 5.46
N CYS A 399 -35.50 17.37 4.96
CA CYS A 399 -34.45 17.94 5.81
C CYS A 399 -33.65 18.98 5.02
N ASP A 400 -33.44 20.15 5.61
CA ASP A 400 -32.38 21.07 5.19
C ASP A 400 -31.12 20.69 5.94
N ALA A 401 -30.14 20.08 5.27
CA ALA A 401 -28.90 19.63 5.87
C ALA A 401 -28.02 20.78 6.42
N ALA A 402 -28.27 22.02 6.00
CA ALA A 402 -27.65 23.20 6.57
C ALA A 402 -28.21 23.58 7.96
N ASP A 403 -29.37 23.04 8.32
CA ASP A 403 -29.90 23.13 9.68
C ASP A 403 -29.39 21.93 10.51
N ARG A 404 -28.46 22.22 11.43
CA ARG A 404 -27.79 21.20 12.23
C ARG A 404 -28.77 20.39 13.12
N GLU A 405 -29.79 21.03 13.67
CA GLU A 405 -30.77 20.34 14.52
C GLU A 405 -31.69 19.42 13.70
N ALA A 406 -32.12 19.91 12.53
CA ALA A 406 -32.94 19.12 11.62
C ALA A 406 -32.15 17.91 11.12
N LEU A 407 -30.89 18.11 10.74
CA LEU A 407 -30.01 17.03 10.30
C LEU A 407 -29.73 16.01 11.42
N ALA A 408 -29.46 16.45 12.65
CA ALA A 408 -29.27 15.55 13.79
C ALA A 408 -30.51 14.69 14.04
N LYS A 409 -31.72 15.27 13.95
CA LYS A 409 -33.00 14.54 14.06
C LYS A 409 -33.18 13.53 12.92
N ALA A 410 -32.74 13.86 11.71
CA ALA A 410 -32.83 12.95 10.57
C ALA A 410 -31.84 11.77 10.72
N VAL A 411 -30.61 12.02 11.11
CA VAL A 411 -29.60 10.98 11.38
C VAL A 411 -30.04 10.05 12.54
N ALA A 412 -30.65 10.59 13.58
CA ALA A 412 -31.16 9.81 14.71
C ALA A 412 -32.34 8.85 14.33
N GLN A 413 -32.98 9.03 13.15
CA GLN A 413 -33.99 8.11 12.65
C GLN A 413 -33.40 6.89 11.95
N ILE A 414 -32.10 6.85 11.71
CA ILE A 414 -31.44 5.67 11.14
C ILE A 414 -31.50 4.54 12.18
N PRO A 415 -32.05 3.34 11.82
CA PRO A 415 -32.22 2.26 12.76
C PRO A 415 -30.87 1.74 13.30
N PRO A 416 -30.74 1.53 14.63
CA PRO A 416 -29.49 1.01 15.21
C PRO A 416 -29.07 -0.37 14.67
N GLN A 417 -30.03 -1.16 14.17
CA GLN A 417 -29.78 -2.47 13.56
C GLN A 417 -29.07 -2.36 12.21
N HIS A 418 -29.19 -1.21 11.56
CA HIS A 418 -28.55 -0.88 10.29
C HIS A 418 -27.87 0.49 10.42
N PRO A 419 -26.78 0.58 11.22
CA PRO A 419 -26.17 1.86 11.56
C PRO A 419 -25.68 2.60 10.31
N LEU A 420 -25.46 3.92 10.45
CA LEU A 420 -24.92 4.73 9.38
C LEU A 420 -23.53 4.22 8.97
N SER A 421 -23.39 3.76 7.73
CA SER A 421 -22.14 3.21 7.19
C SER A 421 -21.48 4.09 6.14
N ALA A 422 -22.28 4.87 5.41
CA ALA A 422 -21.75 5.78 4.39
C ALA A 422 -22.56 7.09 4.32
N VAL A 423 -21.85 8.19 4.06
CA VAL A 423 -22.43 9.52 3.85
C VAL A 423 -22.04 10.01 2.47
N ILE A 424 -23.02 10.43 1.68
CA ILE A 424 -22.79 11.01 0.36
C ILE A 424 -23.52 12.36 0.27
N HIS A 425 -22.73 13.43 0.15
CA HIS A 425 -23.23 14.78 0.02
C HIS A 425 -23.23 15.23 -1.44
N VAL A 426 -24.40 15.22 -2.06
CA VAL A 426 -24.61 15.60 -3.46
C VAL A 426 -25.29 16.97 -3.59
N ALA A 427 -25.92 17.45 -2.52
CA ALA A 427 -26.68 18.69 -2.53
C ALA A 427 -25.80 19.89 -2.93
N GLY A 428 -26.41 20.82 -3.67
CA GLY A 428 -25.80 22.08 -4.09
C GLY A 428 -26.83 23.05 -4.61
N ALA A 429 -26.43 24.30 -4.75
CA ALA A 429 -27.19 25.38 -5.35
C ALA A 429 -26.26 26.23 -6.23
N LEU A 430 -26.82 26.85 -7.25
CA LEU A 430 -26.16 27.85 -8.08
C LEU A 430 -26.84 29.18 -7.90
N ASP A 431 -26.05 30.23 -7.81
CA ASP A 431 -26.50 31.63 -7.92
C ASP A 431 -25.37 32.43 -8.58
N ASP A 432 -25.29 32.27 -9.90
CA ASP A 432 -24.17 32.75 -10.71
C ASP A 432 -24.25 34.26 -10.90
N ALA A 433 -23.14 34.95 -10.70
CA ALA A 433 -23.00 36.39 -10.98
C ALA A 433 -21.52 36.76 -11.13
N VAL A 434 -21.25 37.84 -11.86
CA VAL A 434 -19.92 38.44 -11.84
C VAL A 434 -19.59 38.95 -10.44
N VAL A 435 -18.32 38.89 -10.04
CA VAL A 435 -17.88 39.17 -8.67
C VAL A 435 -18.34 40.51 -8.13
N THR A 436 -18.44 41.52 -9.01
CA THR A 436 -18.93 42.87 -8.67
C THR A 436 -20.45 42.94 -8.40
N SER A 437 -21.20 41.90 -8.74
CA SER A 437 -22.66 41.80 -8.54
C SER A 437 -23.03 40.73 -7.51
N LEU A 438 -22.04 40.08 -6.89
CA LEU A 438 -22.28 39.15 -5.78
C LEU A 438 -22.63 39.96 -4.52
N THR A 439 -23.77 39.63 -3.91
CA THR A 439 -24.14 40.11 -2.57
C THR A 439 -23.88 39.01 -1.53
N ALA A 440 -23.88 39.39 -0.26
CA ALA A 440 -23.73 38.44 0.85
C ALA A 440 -24.80 37.34 0.79
N GLU A 441 -26.06 37.70 0.53
CA GLU A 441 -27.19 36.75 0.47
C GLU A 441 -27.01 35.73 -0.66
N ARG A 442 -26.47 36.15 -1.82
CA ARG A 442 -26.17 35.23 -2.93
C ARG A 442 -25.02 34.27 -2.60
N VAL A 443 -24.02 34.77 -1.93
CA VAL A 443 -22.90 33.95 -1.45
C VAL A 443 -23.43 32.96 -0.41
N ASP A 444 -24.17 33.43 0.60
CA ASP A 444 -24.70 32.59 1.68
C ASP A 444 -25.64 31.50 1.14
N ALA A 445 -26.48 31.80 0.15
CA ALA A 445 -27.38 30.81 -0.45
C ALA A 445 -26.63 29.61 -1.05
N VAL A 446 -25.46 29.82 -1.65
CA VAL A 446 -24.62 28.76 -2.23
C VAL A 446 -23.82 28.07 -1.16
N LEU A 447 -23.17 28.80 -0.24
CA LEU A 447 -22.39 28.27 0.85
C LEU A 447 -23.25 27.40 1.77
N ARG A 448 -24.44 27.85 2.13
CA ARG A 448 -25.36 27.09 2.99
C ARG A 448 -25.63 25.69 2.47
N ALA A 449 -25.88 25.52 1.19
CA ALA A 449 -26.22 24.23 0.59
C ALA A 449 -25.04 23.27 0.54
N LYS A 450 -23.81 23.77 0.46
CA LYS A 450 -22.60 22.94 0.34
C LYS A 450 -21.75 22.95 1.61
N VAL A 451 -21.40 24.13 2.10
CA VAL A 451 -20.45 24.29 3.21
C VAL A 451 -21.12 23.94 4.54
N ASP A 452 -22.22 24.61 4.90
CA ASP A 452 -22.87 24.37 6.19
C ASP A 452 -23.39 22.92 6.28
N ALA A 453 -23.99 22.42 5.20
CA ALA A 453 -24.45 21.04 5.15
C ALA A 453 -23.31 20.03 5.31
N ALA A 454 -22.18 20.20 4.61
CA ALA A 454 -21.04 19.30 4.72
C ALA A 454 -20.37 19.39 6.09
N TRP A 455 -20.28 20.60 6.67
CA TRP A 455 -19.73 20.78 8.01
C TRP A 455 -20.61 20.12 9.08
N ASN A 456 -21.93 20.30 9.00
CA ASN A 456 -22.87 19.62 9.90
C ASN A 456 -22.78 18.11 9.81
N LEU A 457 -22.66 17.56 8.59
CA LEU A 457 -22.43 16.13 8.38
C LEU A 457 -21.11 15.67 9.02
N HIS A 458 -20.03 16.45 8.85
CA HIS A 458 -18.76 16.16 9.49
C HIS A 458 -18.89 16.09 11.01
N GLU A 459 -19.43 17.13 11.65
CA GLU A 459 -19.59 17.23 13.09
C GLU A 459 -20.46 16.11 13.68
N LEU A 460 -21.56 15.76 12.99
CA LEU A 460 -22.49 14.72 13.47
C LEU A 460 -21.99 13.29 13.23
N THR A 461 -20.97 13.12 12.39
CA THR A 461 -20.47 11.78 12.02
C THR A 461 -19.00 11.55 12.35
N ARG A 462 -18.31 12.50 13.01
CA ARG A 462 -16.89 12.34 13.34
C ARG A 462 -16.63 11.22 14.33
N ASP A 463 -17.58 10.95 15.23
CA ASP A 463 -17.51 9.90 16.23
C ASP A 463 -18.32 8.64 15.83
N THR A 464 -18.80 8.60 14.59
CA THR A 464 -19.55 7.48 14.02
C THR A 464 -18.61 6.67 13.10
N ASP A 465 -18.70 5.35 13.18
CA ASP A 465 -17.90 4.46 12.35
C ASP A 465 -18.43 4.38 10.91
N VAL A 466 -18.31 5.50 10.18
CA VAL A 466 -18.60 5.54 8.76
C VAL A 466 -17.38 5.08 7.97
N SER A 467 -17.58 4.22 7.00
CA SER A 467 -16.53 3.69 6.13
C SER A 467 -16.34 4.51 4.85
N ALA A 468 -17.31 5.37 4.51
CA ALA A 468 -17.22 6.29 3.38
C ALA A 468 -17.87 7.63 3.68
N PHE A 469 -17.19 8.71 3.29
CA PHE A 469 -17.72 10.08 3.34
C PHE A 469 -17.39 10.77 2.01
N VAL A 470 -18.35 10.83 1.11
CA VAL A 470 -18.19 11.28 -0.27
C VAL A 470 -18.85 12.64 -0.47
N MET A 471 -18.09 13.60 -0.97
CA MET A 471 -18.59 14.94 -1.26
C MET A 471 -18.53 15.23 -2.76
N PHE A 472 -19.65 15.64 -3.33
CA PHE A 472 -19.74 16.07 -4.72
C PHE A 472 -19.30 17.52 -4.83
N SER A 473 -18.03 17.72 -5.11
CA SER A 473 -17.42 18.99 -5.47
C SER A 473 -17.56 19.26 -6.98
N SER A 474 -16.88 20.22 -7.51
CA SER A 474 -16.88 20.58 -8.92
C SER A 474 -15.48 20.97 -9.38
N MET A 475 -15.17 20.69 -10.64
CA MET A 475 -13.94 21.18 -11.25
C MET A 475 -13.83 22.71 -11.21
N ALA A 476 -14.95 23.43 -11.08
CA ALA A 476 -14.97 24.87 -10.91
C ALA A 476 -14.19 25.35 -9.67
N GLY A 477 -14.12 24.53 -8.61
CA GLY A 477 -13.31 24.82 -7.41
C GLY A 477 -11.81 24.83 -7.67
N LEU A 478 -11.34 24.04 -8.65
CA LEU A 478 -9.93 23.92 -8.98
C LEU A 478 -9.53 24.80 -10.18
N VAL A 479 -10.31 24.73 -11.27
CA VAL A 479 -9.97 25.37 -12.55
C VAL A 479 -10.53 26.80 -12.63
N GLY A 480 -11.53 27.09 -11.81
CA GLY A 480 -12.32 28.31 -11.89
C GLY A 480 -13.43 28.23 -12.95
N SER A 481 -14.41 29.07 -12.82
CA SER A 481 -15.51 29.28 -13.81
C SER A 481 -15.97 30.71 -13.75
N SER A 482 -16.03 31.37 -14.89
CA SER A 482 -16.48 32.79 -14.97
C SER A 482 -17.91 32.91 -14.46
N GLY A 483 -18.15 33.86 -13.56
CA GLY A 483 -19.45 34.11 -12.94
C GLY A 483 -19.82 33.16 -11.80
N GLN A 484 -18.96 32.26 -11.39
CA GLN A 484 -19.22 31.23 -10.37
C GLN A 484 -18.27 31.31 -9.16
N ALA A 485 -17.85 32.52 -8.77
CA ALA A 485 -16.87 32.67 -7.68
C ALA A 485 -17.37 32.10 -6.34
N ASN A 486 -18.64 32.32 -5.98
CA ASN A 486 -19.29 31.74 -4.79
C ASN A 486 -19.39 30.21 -4.87
N TYR A 487 -19.72 29.67 -6.03
CA TYR A 487 -19.80 28.22 -6.26
C TYR A 487 -18.42 27.59 -6.24
N ALA A 488 -17.40 28.22 -6.83
CA ALA A 488 -16.01 27.76 -6.77
C ALA A 488 -15.50 27.72 -5.33
N ALA A 489 -15.75 28.79 -4.55
CA ALA A 489 -15.38 28.85 -3.13
C ALA A 489 -16.03 27.74 -2.30
N ALA A 490 -17.34 27.48 -2.51
CA ALA A 490 -18.05 26.40 -1.81
C ALA A 490 -17.47 25.02 -2.12
N ASN A 491 -17.09 24.76 -3.37
CA ASN A 491 -16.49 23.49 -3.77
C ASN A 491 -15.05 23.35 -3.25
N SER A 492 -14.24 24.40 -3.27
CA SER A 492 -12.90 24.39 -2.66
C SER A 492 -12.94 24.09 -1.16
N PHE A 493 -14.00 24.52 -0.45
CA PHE A 493 -14.20 24.12 0.95
C PHE A 493 -14.41 22.60 1.09
N LEU A 494 -15.23 21.97 0.21
CA LEU A 494 -15.43 20.51 0.25
C LEU A 494 -14.12 19.76 0.02
N ASP A 495 -13.28 20.25 -0.89
CA ASP A 495 -11.98 19.67 -1.19
C ASP A 495 -11.06 19.74 0.05
N ALA A 496 -11.03 20.90 0.71
CA ALA A 496 -10.27 21.09 1.95
C ALA A 496 -10.83 20.26 3.12
N LEU A 497 -12.17 20.13 3.24
CA LEU A 497 -12.80 19.30 4.27
C LEU A 497 -12.44 17.83 4.13
N ALA A 498 -12.30 17.33 2.91
CA ALA A 498 -11.84 15.95 2.70
C ALA A 498 -10.40 15.75 3.22
N VAL A 499 -9.50 16.69 2.94
CA VAL A 499 -8.13 16.68 3.48
C VAL A 499 -8.15 16.77 5.01
N HIS A 500 -8.96 17.68 5.57
CA HIS A 500 -9.11 17.85 7.02
C HIS A 500 -9.61 16.57 7.69
N ARG A 501 -10.66 15.92 7.19
CA ARG A 501 -11.16 14.65 7.77
C ARG A 501 -10.07 13.58 7.75
N ARG A 502 -9.38 13.42 6.63
CA ARG A 502 -8.31 12.40 6.50
C ARG A 502 -7.11 12.66 7.41
N SER A 503 -6.76 13.93 7.67
CA SER A 503 -5.70 14.25 8.64
C SER A 503 -6.06 13.87 10.09
N HIS A 504 -7.37 13.64 10.35
CA HIS A 504 -7.88 13.15 11.64
C HIS A 504 -8.22 11.63 11.61
N GLY A 505 -7.74 10.89 10.60
CA GLY A 505 -8.01 9.45 10.48
C GLY A 505 -9.45 9.11 10.04
N LEU A 506 -10.26 10.10 9.64
CA LEU A 506 -11.64 9.89 9.21
C LEU A 506 -11.70 9.70 7.69
N PRO A 507 -12.52 8.76 7.17
CA PRO A 507 -12.67 8.58 5.74
C PRO A 507 -13.29 9.82 5.11
N ALA A 508 -12.75 10.24 3.97
CA ALA A 508 -13.34 11.27 3.13
C ALA A 508 -12.74 11.29 1.72
N ILE A 509 -13.57 11.63 0.76
CA ILE A 509 -13.18 11.97 -0.60
C ILE A 509 -14.05 13.08 -1.14
N ALA A 510 -13.44 14.09 -1.74
CA ALA A 510 -14.13 15.10 -2.53
C ALA A 510 -13.92 14.82 -4.02
N LEU A 511 -15.00 14.83 -4.79
CA LEU A 511 -15.01 14.57 -6.23
C LEU A 511 -15.33 15.85 -6.98
N GLY A 512 -14.30 16.46 -7.57
CA GLY A 512 -14.41 17.66 -8.41
C GLY A 512 -14.96 17.31 -9.79
N TRP A 513 -16.27 17.10 -9.88
CA TRP A 513 -16.93 16.64 -11.10
C TRP A 513 -16.75 17.59 -12.28
N GLY A 514 -16.43 17.03 -13.43
CA GLY A 514 -16.59 17.66 -14.71
C GLY A 514 -18.06 17.73 -15.14
N LEU A 515 -18.30 18.02 -16.42
CA LEU A 515 -19.64 18.22 -16.96
C LEU A 515 -20.35 16.87 -17.17
N TRP A 516 -21.58 16.74 -16.66
CA TRP A 516 -22.48 15.62 -16.95
C TRP A 516 -23.42 16.00 -18.10
N ASN A 517 -23.72 15.05 -19.01
CA ASN A 517 -24.59 15.29 -20.15
C ASN A 517 -26.09 15.24 -19.80
N GLN A 518 -26.43 14.76 -18.59
CA GLN A 518 -27.80 14.68 -18.12
C GLN A 518 -28.24 16.02 -17.54
N ALA A 519 -29.43 16.49 -17.98
CA ALA A 519 -29.99 17.73 -17.48
C ALA A 519 -30.34 17.64 -15.98
N SER A 520 -29.95 18.64 -15.22
CA SER A 520 -30.29 18.82 -13.81
C SER A 520 -30.87 20.23 -13.60
N ASP A 521 -31.38 20.51 -12.40
CA ASP A 521 -31.78 21.87 -12.02
C ASP A 521 -30.62 22.87 -12.19
N MET A 522 -29.37 22.39 -12.08
CA MET A 522 -28.16 23.20 -12.26
C MET A 522 -27.69 23.32 -13.72
N THR A 523 -27.92 22.29 -14.55
CA THR A 523 -27.43 22.26 -15.94
C THR A 523 -28.57 22.43 -16.99
N GLY A 524 -29.82 22.36 -16.58
CA GLY A 524 -30.99 22.46 -17.48
C GLY A 524 -31.14 23.79 -18.21
N GLY A 525 -30.46 24.84 -17.74
CA GLY A 525 -30.34 26.14 -18.38
C GLY A 525 -29.18 26.30 -19.38
N LEU A 526 -28.30 25.31 -19.49
CA LEU A 526 -27.16 25.36 -20.41
C LEU A 526 -27.63 25.23 -21.86
N ALA A 527 -27.30 26.22 -22.68
CA ALA A 527 -27.57 26.18 -24.12
C ALA A 527 -26.51 25.39 -24.88
N THR A 528 -26.81 24.99 -26.11
CA THR A 528 -25.86 24.31 -27.01
C THR A 528 -24.53 25.10 -27.16
N VAL A 529 -24.60 26.42 -27.06
CA VAL A 529 -23.44 27.33 -27.11
C VAL A 529 -22.51 27.12 -25.91
N ASP A 530 -23.04 26.81 -24.72
CA ASP A 530 -22.26 26.60 -23.53
C ASP A 530 -21.51 25.28 -23.61
N PHE A 531 -22.13 24.20 -24.09
CA PHE A 531 -21.47 22.94 -24.36
C PHE A 531 -20.33 23.06 -25.40
N ALA A 532 -20.58 23.88 -26.48
CA ALA A 532 -19.55 24.18 -27.49
C ALA A 532 -18.37 24.98 -26.88
N ARG A 533 -18.64 25.86 -25.91
CA ARG A 533 -17.58 26.57 -25.16
C ARG A 533 -16.76 25.62 -24.32
N PHE A 534 -17.40 24.76 -23.51
CA PHE A 534 -16.71 23.76 -22.70
C PHE A 534 -15.85 22.83 -23.56
N ALA A 535 -16.39 22.36 -24.70
CA ALA A 535 -15.64 21.52 -25.64
C ALA A 535 -14.37 22.20 -26.18
N ARG A 536 -14.47 23.51 -26.52
CA ARG A 536 -13.29 24.31 -26.94
C ARG A 536 -12.29 24.49 -25.80
N ASP A 537 -12.74 24.46 -24.56
CA ASP A 537 -11.90 24.50 -23.38
C ASP A 537 -11.30 23.11 -23.02
N GLY A 538 -11.59 22.10 -23.83
CA GLY A 538 -11.12 20.74 -23.65
C GLY A 538 -11.93 19.93 -22.62
N ILE A 539 -13.10 20.44 -22.22
CA ILE A 539 -13.99 19.78 -21.24
C ILE A 539 -15.15 19.14 -22.01
N VAL A 540 -15.27 17.82 -21.91
CA VAL A 540 -16.31 17.05 -22.61
C VAL A 540 -17.33 16.53 -21.60
N ALA A 541 -18.62 16.59 -21.96
CA ALA A 541 -19.69 16.06 -21.12
C ALA A 541 -19.60 14.52 -21.03
N MET A 542 -19.78 13.99 -19.83
CA MET A 542 -19.79 12.55 -19.52
C MET A 542 -21.22 12.03 -19.45
N SER A 543 -21.45 10.80 -19.87
CA SER A 543 -22.69 10.08 -19.55
C SER A 543 -22.76 9.77 -18.05
N SER A 544 -23.98 9.49 -17.56
CA SER A 544 -24.16 9.08 -16.15
C SER A 544 -23.42 7.78 -15.84
N ASP A 545 -23.41 6.81 -16.76
CA ASP A 545 -22.72 5.54 -16.58
C ASP A 545 -21.19 5.73 -16.51
N GLU A 546 -20.64 6.60 -17.38
CA GLU A 546 -19.22 6.96 -17.34
C GLU A 546 -18.86 7.66 -16.02
N ALA A 547 -19.68 8.59 -15.56
CA ALA A 547 -19.46 9.28 -14.29
C ALA A 547 -19.53 8.32 -13.09
N LEU A 548 -20.50 7.39 -13.07
CA LEU A 548 -20.60 6.38 -12.01
C LEU A 548 -19.44 5.38 -12.04
N GLY A 549 -18.95 4.99 -13.24
CA GLY A 549 -17.73 4.20 -13.36
C GLY A 549 -16.48 4.94 -12.81
N LEU A 550 -16.42 6.26 -13.00
CA LEU A 550 -15.38 7.09 -12.39
C LEU A 550 -15.55 7.23 -10.86
N LEU A 551 -16.77 7.25 -10.34
CA LEU A 551 -17.04 7.17 -8.91
C LEU A 551 -16.48 5.86 -8.33
N ASP A 552 -16.79 4.73 -8.97
CA ASP A 552 -16.28 3.42 -8.54
C ASP A 552 -14.76 3.37 -8.53
N THR A 553 -14.15 3.95 -9.54
CA THR A 553 -12.69 4.10 -9.62
C THR A 553 -12.15 5.01 -8.52
N ALA A 554 -12.80 6.14 -8.26
CA ALA A 554 -12.38 7.10 -7.25
C ALA A 554 -12.40 6.51 -5.84
N MET A 555 -13.41 5.68 -5.55
CA MET A 555 -13.55 5.03 -4.23
C MET A 555 -12.44 4.04 -3.89
N VAL A 556 -11.65 3.59 -4.87
CA VAL A 556 -10.50 2.70 -4.64
C VAL A 556 -9.16 3.41 -4.71
N VAL A 557 -9.16 4.70 -5.07
CA VAL A 557 -7.94 5.52 -5.11
C VAL A 557 -7.79 6.24 -3.77
N ASP A 558 -6.64 6.03 -3.11
CA ASP A 558 -6.36 6.63 -1.80
C ASP A 558 -5.91 8.10 -1.93
N GLU A 559 -6.84 8.97 -2.35
CA GLU A 559 -6.62 10.42 -2.46
C GLU A 559 -7.80 11.16 -1.82
N PRO A 560 -7.57 12.25 -1.09
CA PRO A 560 -8.65 13.03 -0.48
C PRO A 560 -9.48 13.80 -1.52
N PHE A 561 -8.88 14.13 -2.66
CA PHE A 561 -9.51 14.86 -3.75
C PHE A 561 -9.17 14.24 -5.10
N LEU A 562 -10.17 14.03 -5.92
CA LEU A 562 -10.02 13.61 -7.31
C LEU A 562 -10.91 14.47 -8.20
N LEU A 563 -10.50 14.65 -9.46
CA LEU A 563 -11.24 15.37 -10.47
C LEU A 563 -11.72 14.40 -11.55
N PRO A 564 -12.91 13.78 -11.38
CA PRO A 564 -13.50 12.91 -12.39
C PRO A 564 -14.06 13.77 -13.53
N ALA A 565 -13.33 13.82 -14.64
CA ALA A 565 -13.71 14.63 -15.80
C ALA A 565 -13.25 13.97 -17.10
N ARG A 566 -14.01 14.20 -18.15
CA ARG A 566 -13.63 13.83 -19.52
C ARG A 566 -12.92 15.01 -20.17
N ILE A 567 -11.65 14.84 -20.50
CA ILE A 567 -10.78 15.88 -21.03
C ILE A 567 -10.39 15.54 -22.47
N ASP A 568 -10.57 16.47 -23.40
CA ASP A 568 -10.06 16.37 -24.76
C ASP A 568 -8.61 16.88 -24.81
N LEU A 569 -7.68 15.94 -24.84
CA LEU A 569 -6.25 16.25 -24.90
C LEU A 569 -5.84 16.92 -26.21
N THR A 570 -6.62 16.73 -27.30
CA THR A 570 -6.34 17.38 -28.59
C THR A 570 -6.65 18.87 -28.50
N ALA A 571 -7.79 19.21 -27.88
CA ALA A 571 -8.16 20.60 -27.63
C ALA A 571 -7.16 21.28 -26.67
N LEU A 572 -6.69 20.57 -25.63
CA LEU A 572 -5.68 21.12 -24.74
C LEU A 572 -4.33 21.34 -25.42
N ARG A 573 -3.90 20.45 -26.32
CA ARG A 573 -2.68 20.65 -27.14
C ARG A 573 -2.78 21.87 -28.02
N ALA A 574 -3.92 22.05 -28.71
CA ALA A 574 -4.14 23.24 -29.51
C ALA A 574 -4.06 24.55 -28.68
N LYS A 575 -4.56 24.53 -27.44
CA LYS A 575 -4.39 25.64 -26.50
C LYS A 575 -2.95 25.86 -26.04
N HIS A 576 -2.21 24.79 -25.83
CA HIS A 576 -0.78 24.85 -25.52
C HIS A 576 -0.02 25.54 -26.64
N ASP A 577 -0.24 25.10 -27.87
CA ASP A 577 0.42 25.63 -29.06
C ASP A 577 0.04 27.11 -29.29
N ALA A 578 -1.18 27.51 -28.91
CA ALA A 578 -1.64 28.89 -28.94
C ALA A 578 -1.18 29.74 -27.73
N GLY A 579 -0.49 29.17 -26.76
CA GLY A 579 -0.04 29.86 -25.53
C GLY A 579 -1.18 30.24 -24.58
N THR A 580 -2.34 29.59 -24.67
CA THR A 580 -3.56 29.91 -23.88
C THR A 580 -3.95 28.77 -22.91
N LEU A 581 -3.12 27.73 -22.78
CA LEU A 581 -3.36 26.63 -21.87
C LEU A 581 -3.12 27.06 -20.41
N PRO A 582 -4.09 26.84 -19.50
CA PRO A 582 -3.82 27.06 -18.06
C PRO A 582 -2.68 26.17 -17.56
N PRO A 583 -1.76 26.70 -16.75
CA PRO A 583 -0.54 25.97 -16.31
C PRO A 583 -0.82 24.60 -15.69
N MET A 584 -1.93 24.44 -14.96
CA MET A 584 -2.31 23.20 -14.29
C MET A 584 -2.58 22.01 -15.24
N PHE A 585 -2.78 22.26 -16.54
CA PHE A 585 -3.00 21.20 -17.53
C PHE A 585 -1.74 20.77 -18.29
N VAL A 586 -0.61 21.44 -18.08
CA VAL A 586 0.64 21.17 -18.84
C VAL A 586 1.09 19.70 -18.66
N ASP A 587 1.07 19.18 -17.45
CA ASP A 587 1.46 17.81 -17.17
C ASP A 587 0.53 16.74 -17.78
N LEU A 588 -0.75 17.08 -17.99
CA LEU A 588 -1.69 16.18 -18.67
C LEU A 588 -1.31 15.93 -20.13
N ILE A 589 -0.79 16.95 -20.81
CA ILE A 589 -0.37 16.84 -22.23
C ILE A 589 0.88 15.97 -22.33
N ASN A 590 1.84 16.15 -21.44
CA ASN A 590 3.06 15.37 -21.36
C ASN A 590 2.79 13.91 -20.94
N ALA A 591 1.87 13.68 -20.00
CA ALA A 591 1.48 12.34 -19.57
C ALA A 591 0.78 11.50 -20.65
N ALA A 592 0.07 12.12 -21.60
CA ALA A 592 -0.62 11.41 -22.67
C ALA A 592 0.34 10.81 -23.71
N ALA A 593 1.45 11.49 -23.99
CA ALA A 593 2.50 10.92 -24.86
C ALA A 593 3.14 9.69 -24.19
N ARG A 594 3.29 9.70 -22.86
CA ARG A 594 3.82 8.58 -22.07
C ARG A 594 2.89 7.37 -22.06
N ARG A 595 1.57 7.56 -21.92
CA ARG A 595 0.60 6.44 -21.91
C ARG A 595 0.54 5.67 -23.23
N GLN A 596 0.69 6.33 -24.38
CA GLN A 596 0.73 5.63 -25.68
C GLN A 596 1.94 4.69 -25.80
N VAL A 597 3.06 5.01 -25.17
CA VAL A 597 4.24 4.14 -25.10
C VAL A 597 3.98 2.97 -24.15
N ASP A 598 3.38 3.22 -22.96
CA ASP A 598 3.07 2.19 -21.97
C ASP A 598 2.03 1.17 -22.48
N ASP A 599 0.98 1.61 -23.16
CA ASP A 599 -0.03 0.72 -23.77
C ASP A 599 0.57 -0.14 -24.89
N SER A 600 1.52 0.40 -25.65
CA SER A 600 2.23 -0.35 -26.68
C SER A 600 3.19 -1.41 -26.10
N LEU A 601 3.77 -1.14 -24.92
CA LEU A 601 4.63 -2.08 -24.18
C LEU A 601 3.82 -3.15 -23.43
N ALA A 602 2.64 -2.81 -22.91
CA ALA A 602 1.72 -3.78 -22.30
C ALA A 602 1.18 -4.80 -23.31
N ALA A 603 1.06 -4.43 -24.58
CA ALA A 603 0.70 -5.33 -25.67
C ALA A 603 1.82 -6.34 -26.03
N ALA A 604 3.06 -6.12 -25.62
CA ALA A 604 4.21 -7.00 -25.88
C ALA A 604 4.39 -8.07 -24.79
N LYS A 605 3.30 -8.67 -24.30
CA LYS A 605 3.31 -9.60 -23.15
C LYS A 605 3.91 -10.99 -23.40
N SER A 606 4.49 -11.29 -24.57
CA SER A 606 5.13 -12.59 -24.85
C SER A 606 6.43 -12.45 -25.64
N LYS A 607 7.35 -13.40 -25.45
CA LYS A 607 8.61 -13.48 -26.18
C LYS A 607 8.40 -13.39 -27.72
N SER A 608 7.33 -13.99 -28.26
CA SER A 608 7.00 -13.94 -29.66
C SER A 608 6.59 -12.53 -30.12
N ALA A 609 5.85 -11.77 -29.34
CA ALA A 609 5.46 -10.41 -29.65
C ALA A 609 6.67 -9.45 -29.58
N LEU A 610 7.58 -9.65 -28.61
CA LEU A 610 8.81 -8.89 -28.50
C LEU A 610 9.73 -9.16 -29.70
N LEU A 611 9.92 -10.43 -30.09
CA LEU A 611 10.70 -10.81 -31.27
C LEU A 611 10.12 -10.23 -32.58
N GLN A 612 8.80 -10.28 -32.75
CA GLN A 612 8.13 -9.65 -33.90
C GLN A 612 8.37 -8.12 -33.96
N ARG A 613 8.46 -7.45 -32.83
CA ARG A 613 8.77 -6.00 -32.76
C ARG A 613 10.21 -5.69 -33.12
N LEU A 614 11.14 -6.60 -32.83
CA LEU A 614 12.56 -6.42 -33.07
C LEU A 614 12.94 -6.86 -34.49
N GLU A 615 12.13 -7.70 -35.13
CA GLU A 615 12.39 -8.26 -36.46
C GLU A 615 12.36 -7.14 -37.53
N GLY A 616 13.43 -7.05 -38.33
CA GLY A 616 13.55 -6.07 -39.42
C GLY A 616 13.96 -4.66 -38.98
N LEU A 617 14.14 -4.37 -37.69
CA LEU A 617 14.65 -3.08 -37.19
C LEU A 617 16.19 -3.03 -37.33
N PRO A 618 16.77 -1.85 -37.60
CA PRO A 618 18.21 -1.61 -37.45
C PRO A 618 18.69 -1.87 -36.00
N GLU A 619 19.96 -2.19 -35.85
CA GLU A 619 20.57 -2.53 -34.56
C GLU A 619 20.36 -1.47 -33.49
N ASP A 620 20.51 -0.20 -33.84
CA ASP A 620 20.31 0.93 -32.92
C ASP A 620 18.84 1.06 -32.45
N GLU A 621 17.89 0.79 -33.34
CA GLU A 621 16.47 0.81 -33.03
C GLU A 621 16.06 -0.41 -32.18
N GLN A 622 16.65 -1.59 -32.43
CA GLN A 622 16.47 -2.77 -31.58
C GLN A 622 16.94 -2.50 -30.14
N HIS A 623 18.12 -1.91 -30.01
CA HIS A 623 18.67 -1.53 -28.72
C HIS A 623 17.78 -0.49 -28.00
N ALA A 624 17.29 0.51 -28.71
CA ALA A 624 16.38 1.52 -28.15
C ALA A 624 15.08 0.90 -27.62
N VAL A 625 14.46 -0.02 -28.36
CA VAL A 625 13.24 -0.73 -27.92
C VAL A 625 13.49 -1.55 -26.66
N LEU A 626 14.62 -2.24 -26.55
CA LEU A 626 14.97 -3.04 -25.38
C LEU A 626 15.35 -2.16 -24.19
N LEU A 627 16.02 -1.04 -24.43
CA LEU A 627 16.33 -0.05 -23.40
C LEU A 627 15.05 0.55 -22.80
N ASP A 628 14.08 0.90 -23.65
CA ASP A 628 12.78 1.41 -23.19
C ASP A 628 12.00 0.35 -22.39
N LEU A 629 12.08 -0.92 -22.79
CA LEU A 629 11.51 -2.04 -22.02
C LEU A 629 12.14 -2.11 -20.63
N VAL A 630 13.46 -2.10 -20.53
CA VAL A 630 14.18 -2.15 -19.26
C VAL A 630 13.83 -0.95 -18.39
N ARG A 631 13.87 0.27 -18.93
CA ARG A 631 13.52 1.50 -18.23
C ARG A 631 12.08 1.52 -17.72
N SER A 632 11.13 1.01 -18.49
CA SER A 632 9.72 0.89 -18.08
C SER A 632 9.57 -0.03 -16.88
N HIS A 633 10.28 -1.15 -16.85
CA HIS A 633 10.27 -2.05 -15.69
C HIS A 633 10.98 -1.44 -14.47
N ILE A 634 12.09 -0.70 -14.66
CA ILE A 634 12.74 0.06 -13.60
C ILE A 634 11.76 1.08 -12.99
N ALA A 635 11.08 1.87 -13.84
CA ALA A 635 10.09 2.85 -13.41
C ALA A 635 8.96 2.22 -12.58
N THR A 636 8.51 1.04 -13.01
CA THR A 636 7.46 0.29 -12.30
C THR A 636 7.93 -0.21 -10.94
N VAL A 637 9.13 -0.77 -10.87
CA VAL A 637 9.71 -1.30 -9.62
C VAL A 637 9.99 -0.17 -8.62
N LEU A 638 10.51 0.96 -9.09
CA LEU A 638 10.82 2.13 -8.24
C LEU A 638 9.58 2.99 -7.91
N GLY A 639 8.50 2.88 -8.68
CA GLY A 639 7.16 3.43 -8.38
C GLY A 639 6.95 4.92 -8.54
N ASN A 640 7.98 5.75 -8.75
CA ASN A 640 7.88 7.22 -8.85
C ASN A 640 8.76 7.85 -9.95
N THR A 641 9.38 7.05 -10.79
CA THR A 641 10.28 7.51 -11.85
C THR A 641 9.62 7.31 -13.20
N THR A 642 9.77 8.22 -14.12
CA THR A 642 9.35 8.00 -15.50
C THR A 642 10.46 7.28 -16.26
N PRO A 643 10.15 6.40 -17.23
CA PRO A 643 11.17 5.67 -18.00
C PRO A 643 12.23 6.58 -18.60
N GLU A 644 11.82 7.75 -19.12
CA GLU A 644 12.70 8.72 -19.75
C GLU A 644 13.64 9.44 -18.76
N ALA A 645 13.26 9.54 -17.51
CA ALA A 645 14.08 10.14 -16.47
C ALA A 645 15.18 9.22 -15.94
N ILE A 646 15.19 7.95 -16.38
CA ILE A 646 16.20 6.98 -15.96
C ILE A 646 17.39 7.11 -16.89
N ASP A 647 18.52 7.56 -16.35
CA ASP A 647 19.78 7.61 -17.06
C ASP A 647 20.23 6.18 -17.41
N PRO A 648 20.49 5.87 -18.73
CA PRO A 648 20.86 4.54 -19.16
C PRO A 648 22.14 4.00 -18.55
N ASP A 649 23.07 4.88 -18.21
CA ASP A 649 24.40 4.52 -17.73
C ASP A 649 24.49 4.52 -16.19
N LYS A 650 23.44 4.97 -15.51
CA LYS A 650 23.41 5.03 -14.06
C LYS A 650 23.22 3.63 -13.47
N ALA A 651 24.05 3.29 -12.49
CA ALA A 651 23.99 1.98 -11.82
C ALA A 651 22.67 1.74 -11.10
N PHE A 652 22.17 0.50 -11.10
CA PHE A 652 20.93 0.14 -10.41
C PHE A 652 20.97 0.46 -8.91
N GLN A 653 22.11 0.26 -8.26
CA GLN A 653 22.31 0.64 -6.84
C GLN A 653 22.12 2.13 -6.60
N GLU A 654 22.65 2.99 -7.49
CA GLU A 654 22.48 4.44 -7.42
C GLU A 654 21.03 4.90 -7.73
N LEU A 655 20.26 4.08 -8.47
CA LEU A 655 18.84 4.28 -8.70
C LEU A 655 17.99 3.87 -7.50
N GLY A 656 18.58 3.21 -6.49
CA GLY A 656 17.91 2.78 -5.27
C GLY A 656 17.44 1.33 -5.27
N PHE A 657 18.02 0.47 -6.15
CA PHE A 657 17.77 -0.96 -6.11
C PHE A 657 18.45 -1.60 -4.90
N ASP A 658 17.69 -2.42 -4.20
CA ASP A 658 18.15 -3.34 -3.17
C ASP A 658 17.92 -4.80 -3.63
N SER A 659 18.26 -5.76 -2.80
CA SER A 659 18.13 -7.18 -3.13
C SER A 659 16.69 -7.60 -3.46
N LEU A 660 15.69 -6.94 -2.87
CA LEU A 660 14.29 -7.27 -3.07
C LEU A 660 13.77 -6.71 -4.42
N THR A 661 14.07 -5.44 -4.68
CA THR A 661 13.73 -4.78 -5.95
C THR A 661 14.48 -5.40 -7.13
N ALA A 662 15.70 -5.91 -6.92
CA ALA A 662 16.45 -6.69 -7.89
C ALA A 662 15.74 -8.00 -8.27
N VAL A 663 15.20 -8.72 -7.28
CA VAL A 663 14.42 -9.97 -7.52
C VAL A 663 13.13 -9.66 -8.27
N GLU A 664 12.39 -8.62 -7.88
CA GLU A 664 11.18 -8.19 -8.60
C GLU A 664 11.50 -7.83 -10.06
N MET A 665 12.55 -7.03 -10.27
CA MET A 665 13.00 -6.62 -11.60
C MET A 665 13.35 -7.82 -12.48
N ARG A 666 14.14 -8.76 -11.95
CA ARG A 666 14.47 -10.00 -12.66
C ARG A 666 13.22 -10.79 -13.05
N ASN A 667 12.29 -10.98 -12.13
CA ASN A 667 11.05 -11.74 -12.35
C ASN A 667 10.19 -11.10 -13.46
N ARG A 668 10.08 -9.77 -13.46
CA ARG A 668 9.39 -8.99 -14.48
C ARG A 668 10.03 -9.12 -15.85
N LEU A 669 11.36 -8.98 -15.90
CA LEU A 669 12.12 -9.12 -17.14
C LEU A 669 12.05 -10.55 -17.69
N LYS A 670 12.08 -11.57 -16.80
CA LYS A 670 11.86 -12.97 -17.20
C LYS A 670 10.48 -13.17 -17.84
N ALA A 671 9.43 -12.57 -17.27
CA ALA A 671 8.08 -12.65 -17.82
C ALA A 671 7.96 -11.92 -19.16
N ALA A 672 8.59 -10.75 -19.31
CA ALA A 672 8.54 -9.92 -20.53
C ALA A 672 9.35 -10.48 -21.68
N THR A 673 10.53 -11.06 -21.40
CA THR A 673 11.47 -11.57 -22.43
C THR A 673 11.33 -13.07 -22.69
N GLY A 674 10.76 -13.83 -21.72
CA GLY A 674 10.70 -15.29 -21.78
C GLY A 674 12.06 -15.98 -21.65
N LEU A 675 13.11 -15.24 -21.23
CA LEU A 675 14.47 -15.76 -21.04
C LEU A 675 14.62 -16.37 -19.64
N ALA A 676 15.49 -17.37 -19.50
CA ALA A 676 15.94 -17.86 -18.21
C ALA A 676 17.00 -16.90 -17.64
N LEU A 677 16.63 -16.04 -16.68
CA LEU A 677 17.52 -15.00 -16.15
C LEU A 677 18.19 -15.41 -14.85
N SER A 678 19.50 -15.14 -14.73
CA SER A 678 20.29 -15.39 -13.54
C SER A 678 19.73 -14.64 -12.30
N PRO A 679 19.84 -15.22 -11.09
CA PRO A 679 19.61 -14.46 -9.85
C PRO A 679 20.48 -13.21 -9.69
N THR A 680 21.66 -13.21 -10.29
CA THR A 680 22.64 -12.12 -10.24
C THR A 680 22.52 -11.09 -11.35
N LEU A 681 21.51 -11.21 -12.22
CA LEU A 681 21.34 -10.41 -13.46
C LEU A 681 21.59 -8.89 -13.27
N ILE A 682 21.08 -8.30 -12.22
CA ILE A 682 21.20 -6.85 -11.96
C ILE A 682 22.63 -6.47 -11.51
N PHE A 683 23.38 -7.43 -10.98
CA PHE A 683 24.79 -7.24 -10.60
C PHE A 683 25.72 -7.50 -11.80
N ASP A 684 25.39 -8.49 -12.64
CA ASP A 684 26.15 -8.82 -13.86
C ASP A 684 26.05 -7.71 -14.91
N TYR A 685 24.89 -7.04 -14.98
CA TYR A 685 24.61 -5.93 -15.91
C TYR A 685 24.19 -4.70 -15.09
N PRO A 686 25.13 -3.88 -14.61
CA PRO A 686 24.89 -2.92 -13.53
C PRO A 686 24.01 -1.72 -13.92
N ASN A 687 23.70 -1.50 -15.18
CA ASN A 687 22.86 -0.40 -15.66
C ASN A 687 21.91 -0.82 -16.78
N SER A 688 20.95 0.05 -17.12
CA SER A 688 19.91 -0.28 -18.08
C SER A 688 20.42 -0.46 -19.52
N ALA A 689 21.48 0.26 -19.91
CA ALA A 689 22.10 0.13 -21.24
C ALA A 689 22.81 -1.23 -21.41
N ALA A 690 23.59 -1.65 -20.43
CA ALA A 690 24.25 -2.95 -20.41
C ALA A 690 23.24 -4.10 -20.46
N LEU A 691 22.15 -3.99 -19.69
CA LEU A 691 21.10 -5.00 -19.64
C LEU A 691 20.29 -5.07 -20.94
N ALA A 692 20.01 -3.95 -21.61
CA ALA A 692 19.40 -3.91 -22.94
C ALA A 692 20.30 -4.56 -24.00
N GLY A 693 21.60 -4.33 -23.93
CA GLY A 693 22.60 -5.00 -24.78
C GLY A 693 22.59 -6.51 -24.62
N TYR A 694 22.57 -7.01 -23.39
CA TYR A 694 22.43 -8.42 -23.07
C TYR A 694 21.17 -9.03 -23.66
N PHE A 695 20.00 -8.41 -23.47
CA PHE A 695 18.74 -8.91 -24.04
C PHE A 695 18.75 -8.94 -25.56
N ARG A 696 19.36 -7.96 -26.22
CA ARG A 696 19.51 -7.97 -27.66
C ARG A 696 20.31 -9.19 -28.12
N GLN A 697 21.42 -9.46 -27.46
CA GLN A 697 22.29 -10.60 -27.76
C GLN A 697 21.56 -11.95 -27.56
N GLU A 698 20.83 -12.11 -26.46
CA GLU A 698 20.11 -13.34 -26.11
C GLU A 698 18.86 -13.59 -26.99
N LEU A 699 18.20 -12.53 -27.45
CA LEU A 699 16.96 -12.63 -28.22
C LEU A 699 17.19 -12.74 -29.72
N LEU A 700 18.22 -12.09 -30.27
CA LEU A 700 18.42 -11.95 -31.72
C LEU A 700 19.70 -12.64 -32.22
N GLY A 701 20.58 -13.10 -31.33
CA GLY A 701 21.89 -13.68 -31.67
C GLY A 701 22.93 -12.61 -32.06
N ALA A 702 24.21 -12.87 -31.81
CA ALA A 702 25.28 -11.92 -32.06
C ALA A 702 25.58 -11.77 -33.59
N PRO A 703 25.88 -10.55 -34.09
CA PRO A 703 26.68 -10.41 -35.29
C PRO A 703 28.10 -10.87 -34.97
N THR A 704 28.64 -11.68 -35.82
CA THR A 704 29.96 -12.30 -35.75
C THR A 704 31.07 -11.27 -35.51
N GLN A 705 31.51 -11.09 -34.26
CA GLN A 705 32.87 -10.65 -33.92
C GLN A 705 33.40 -11.58 -32.82
N GLU A 706 34.56 -12.14 -33.10
CA GLU A 706 35.25 -13.10 -32.26
C GLU A 706 35.57 -12.50 -30.88
N THR A 707 34.77 -12.89 -29.87
CA THR A 707 35.17 -12.88 -28.46
C THR A 707 35.10 -14.30 -27.98
N LYS A 708 36.15 -14.75 -27.29
CA LYS A 708 36.36 -16.12 -26.78
C LYS A 708 35.06 -16.72 -26.25
N GLN A 709 34.57 -17.77 -26.93
CA GLN A 709 33.49 -18.60 -26.41
C GLN A 709 33.90 -19.18 -25.07
N PRO A 710 33.02 -19.13 -24.04
CA PRO A 710 33.24 -19.94 -22.85
C PRO A 710 33.31 -21.41 -23.25
N THR A 711 34.18 -22.16 -22.62
CA THR A 711 34.35 -23.60 -22.91
C THR A 711 33.02 -24.32 -22.68
N ALA A 712 32.77 -25.43 -23.35
CA ALA A 712 31.51 -26.18 -23.26
C ALA A 712 31.10 -26.48 -21.79
N GLY A 713 32.07 -26.61 -20.86
CA GLY A 713 31.87 -26.79 -19.45
C GLY A 713 31.34 -25.54 -18.69
N GLU A 714 31.83 -24.32 -19.02
CA GLU A 714 31.38 -23.08 -18.40
C GLU A 714 29.92 -22.76 -18.73
N ALA A 715 29.51 -22.98 -19.99
CA ALA A 715 28.13 -22.81 -20.42
C ALA A 715 27.16 -23.84 -19.78
N GLU A 716 27.67 -24.99 -19.40
CA GLU A 716 26.91 -26.04 -18.70
C GLU A 716 26.78 -25.73 -17.20
N ILE A 717 27.83 -25.23 -16.58
CA ILE A 717 27.84 -24.76 -15.20
C ILE A 717 26.92 -23.54 -15.03
N GLN A 718 27.00 -22.56 -15.95
CA GLN A 718 26.07 -21.40 -15.92
C GLN A 718 24.62 -21.82 -16.07
N ARG A 719 24.32 -22.79 -16.94
CA ARG A 719 22.95 -23.33 -17.09
C ARG A 719 22.50 -24.10 -15.87
N ALA A 720 23.39 -24.88 -15.26
CA ALA A 720 23.10 -25.61 -14.02
C ALA A 720 22.82 -24.66 -12.86
N VAL A 721 23.65 -23.64 -12.63
CA VAL A 721 23.46 -22.62 -11.60
C VAL A 721 22.18 -21.81 -11.86
N ALA A 722 21.89 -21.43 -13.10
CA ALA A 722 20.66 -20.71 -13.47
C ALA A 722 19.38 -21.55 -13.27
N SER A 723 19.49 -22.87 -13.29
CA SER A 723 18.36 -23.79 -13.06
C SER A 723 18.08 -24.09 -11.60
N ILE A 724 18.99 -23.73 -10.69
CA ILE A 724 18.83 -24.01 -9.25
C ILE A 724 17.94 -22.90 -8.62
N PRO A 725 16.82 -23.26 -7.97
CA PRO A 725 16.03 -22.29 -7.23
C PRO A 725 16.88 -21.59 -6.17
N VAL A 726 16.75 -20.26 -6.03
CA VAL A 726 17.47 -19.43 -5.02
C VAL A 726 17.35 -20.01 -3.62
N LYS A 727 16.21 -20.63 -3.31
CA LYS A 727 15.96 -21.34 -2.05
C LYS A 727 16.96 -22.47 -1.79
N ARG A 728 17.32 -23.24 -2.82
CA ARG A 728 18.32 -24.32 -2.70
C ARG A 728 19.74 -23.78 -2.56
N LEU A 729 20.07 -22.70 -3.29
CA LEU A 729 21.37 -22.04 -3.16
C LEU A 729 21.57 -21.46 -1.75
N ARG A 730 20.50 -20.92 -1.16
CA ARG A 730 20.51 -20.40 0.21
C ARG A 730 20.58 -21.51 1.24
N GLN A 731 19.81 -22.58 1.07
CA GLN A 731 19.84 -23.75 1.98
C GLN A 731 21.17 -24.49 1.97
N ALA A 732 21.91 -24.39 0.87
CA ALA A 732 23.25 -24.99 0.73
C ALA A 732 24.37 -24.02 1.13
N GLY A 733 24.07 -22.79 1.61
CA GLY A 733 25.08 -21.81 1.98
C GLY A 733 25.91 -21.22 0.82
N VAL A 734 25.55 -21.58 -0.42
CA VAL A 734 26.33 -21.23 -1.61
C VAL A 734 25.99 -19.84 -2.16
N LEU A 735 24.83 -19.28 -1.79
CA LEU A 735 24.38 -17.99 -2.31
C LEU A 735 25.31 -16.84 -1.87
N ASP A 736 25.73 -16.83 -0.60
CA ASP A 736 26.61 -15.80 -0.05
C ASP A 736 28.04 -15.90 -0.61
N LEU A 737 28.51 -17.11 -0.88
CA LEU A 737 29.77 -17.35 -1.56
C LEU A 737 29.76 -16.81 -2.99
N LEU A 738 28.69 -17.07 -3.74
CA LEU A 738 28.52 -16.54 -5.10
C LEU A 738 28.41 -14.99 -5.10
N LEU A 739 27.77 -14.41 -4.10
CA LEU A 739 27.68 -12.96 -3.93
C LEU A 739 29.03 -12.33 -3.54
N ARG A 740 29.85 -12.99 -2.72
CA ARG A 740 31.22 -12.54 -2.40
C ARG A 740 32.13 -12.58 -3.61
N LEU A 741 32.12 -13.68 -4.35
CA LEU A 741 32.91 -13.83 -5.58
C LEU A 741 32.50 -12.82 -6.67
N ALA A 742 31.22 -12.47 -6.78
CA ALA A 742 30.75 -11.43 -7.67
C ALA A 742 31.21 -10.02 -7.26
N ASN A 743 31.38 -9.74 -5.95
CA ASN A 743 31.86 -8.46 -5.44
C ASN A 743 33.39 -8.32 -5.52
N GLU A 744 34.17 -9.39 -5.45
CA GLU A 744 35.63 -9.36 -5.52
C GLU A 744 36.18 -9.05 -6.93
N THR A 745 35.37 -9.22 -7.99
CA THR A 745 35.78 -8.90 -9.39
C THR A 745 35.75 -7.41 -9.72
N ASN A 746 35.25 -6.52 -8.84
CA ASN A 746 35.18 -5.08 -9.06
C ASN A 746 36.30 -4.26 -8.40
N GLY A 747 37.26 -4.90 -7.73
CA GLY A 747 38.45 -4.25 -7.17
C GLY A 747 39.67 -4.41 -8.11
N ALA A 748 40.03 -3.37 -8.84
CA ALA A 748 41.16 -3.38 -9.75
C ALA A 748 42.48 -3.73 -9.06
N GLY A 749 43.13 -4.79 -9.53
CA GLY A 749 44.57 -4.99 -9.52
C GLY A 749 45.15 -5.71 -8.33
N ALA A 750 45.10 -7.06 -8.34
CA ALA A 750 46.22 -7.91 -7.89
C ALA A 750 45.93 -9.38 -8.23
N SER A 751 46.83 -9.93 -9.02
CA SER A 751 47.24 -11.33 -9.18
C SER A 751 46.48 -12.20 -10.18
N GLU A 752 47.09 -12.23 -11.39
CA GLU A 752 46.89 -13.27 -12.41
C GLU A 752 47.23 -14.72 -11.96
N ASP A 753 47.79 -14.90 -10.79
CA ASP A 753 48.22 -16.23 -10.28
C ASP A 753 47.10 -16.99 -9.51
N ARG A 754 46.05 -16.30 -9.06
CA ARG A 754 44.89 -16.93 -8.40
C ARG A 754 43.82 -17.40 -9.37
N GLU A 755 43.65 -16.70 -10.50
CA GLU A 755 42.70 -17.11 -11.54
C GLU A 755 43.07 -18.43 -12.25
N ARG A 756 44.36 -18.75 -12.35
CA ARG A 756 44.82 -20.03 -12.93
C ARG A 756 44.54 -21.23 -12.05
N SER A 757 44.43 -21.07 -10.75
CA SER A 757 44.20 -22.16 -9.81
C SER A 757 42.75 -22.62 -9.73
N LEU A 758 41.80 -21.72 -9.97
CA LEU A 758 40.34 -22.00 -9.91
C LEU A 758 39.77 -22.48 -11.27
N ALA A 759 40.39 -22.09 -12.36
CA ALA A 759 39.95 -22.48 -13.70
C ALA A 759 40.31 -23.94 -14.07
N ASP A 760 41.23 -24.55 -13.36
CA ASP A 760 41.70 -25.91 -13.59
C ASP A 760 41.09 -26.98 -12.63
N MET A 761 40.21 -26.58 -11.71
CA MET A 761 39.51 -27.47 -10.77
C MET A 761 38.23 -28.03 -11.34
N ASP A 762 37.99 -29.33 -11.22
CA ASP A 762 36.71 -29.93 -11.60
C ASP A 762 35.62 -29.72 -10.51
N LEU A 763 34.37 -30.10 -10.83
CA LEU A 763 33.22 -29.86 -9.95
C LEU A 763 33.35 -30.55 -8.57
N ASP A 764 33.98 -31.71 -8.56
CA ASP A 764 34.20 -32.50 -7.33
C ASP A 764 35.32 -31.89 -6.46
N ASP A 765 36.33 -31.29 -7.08
CA ASP A 765 37.41 -30.55 -6.40
C ASP A 765 36.91 -29.22 -5.82
N LEU A 766 36.02 -28.52 -6.50
CA LEU A 766 35.36 -27.32 -5.99
C LEU A 766 34.42 -27.60 -4.82
N VAL A 767 33.71 -28.73 -4.86
CA VAL A 767 32.84 -29.16 -3.77
C VAL A 767 33.68 -29.63 -2.55
N ASN A 768 34.81 -30.33 -2.78
CA ASN A 768 35.70 -30.73 -1.75
C ASN A 768 36.48 -29.56 -1.11
N ALA A 769 36.88 -28.56 -1.88
CA ALA A 769 37.46 -27.32 -1.37
C ALA A 769 36.48 -26.53 -0.48
N ALA A 770 35.21 -26.50 -0.83
CA ALA A 770 34.15 -25.86 -0.03
C ALA A 770 33.79 -26.65 1.24
N LEU A 771 34.09 -27.96 1.28
CA LEU A 771 33.86 -28.80 2.46
C LEU A 771 35.07 -28.93 3.40
N LEU A 772 36.27 -28.48 2.95
CA LEU A 772 37.51 -28.55 3.74
C LEU A 772 37.81 -27.26 4.52
N ASP A 773 37.10 -26.16 4.27
CA ASP A 773 37.20 -24.91 5.04
C ASP A 773 36.35 -24.93 6.34
N ASP A 774 35.64 -26.04 6.62
CA ASP A 774 34.85 -26.19 7.86
C ASP A 774 35.65 -26.85 9.02
N ASP A 775 36.97 -27.09 8.87
CA ASP A 775 37.81 -27.77 9.89
C ASP A 775 39.11 -27.00 10.30
N GLU A 776 39.18 -25.62 10.10
CA GLU A 776 40.24 -24.82 10.76
C GLU A 776 39.68 -23.60 11.50
#